data_2eb02da78de461f9ae3b3bc0d9af7692
#
_entry.id   2eb02da78de461f9ae3b3bc0d9af7692
#
_cell.length_a   1.000
_cell.length_b   1.000
_cell.length_c   1.000
_cell.angle_alpha   90.00
_cell.angle_beta   90.00
_cell.angle_gamma   90.00
#
_symmetry.space_group_name_H-M   'P 1'
#
loop_
_entity.id
_entity.type
_entity.pdbx_description
1 polymer ?
#
loop_
_entity_poly.entity_id
_entity_poly.type
_entity_poly.pdbx_seq_one_letter_code
_entity_poly.pdbx_strand_id
1 'polypeptide(L)'
;MATENKNTAQKAATKKATAKKPVAKKAAKAVVKHIGLVKNDPYLADYEDAIKGRHDHALWKLGQLTNNGKQTLSDFANGYEYFGLHKTARGWVFREWAPNATDIYLIGDFNNWQETEKYRAKRIKNTGNWELKLPEKAMKHGDLFKMKVHWEGGEGERIPAWAQRVVQDDQTKIFSAQVWNPEPYKWKKKTFRPNVAPLLIYECHIGMAQDAEKVGTYTEFKENVLPRIIKDGYNCIQIMAIQEHPYYGSFGYHVSSFFAASSRFGTPEELKDLIDTAHQNGIAVIMDIVHSHAVKNEVEGLGNLAGDPNQYFYPGDRHEHPAWDSLCFDYGKDEVIHFLLSNCKYWLNEFHFDGFRFDGVTSMLYYSHGLGEAFCNYGDYFNGHEDDNAICYLTLANCLIHEVNKHAITIAEEVSGMPGLAAKFEDGGYGFDYRMAMNIPDYWIKTIKELKDEDWKPSSIFWEVKNRRSDEKTISYCESHDQALVGDKTIIFRLIDADMYWHFKKGDENEMAHRGIALHKMIRLVTASTINGGYLNFMGNEFGHPEWIDFPREGNGWSHKYARRQWNLVDNHELCYHYLGDFDREMLKTITSEKNFNKTPVVEIWHNDGDQVLAFMRGDLLFVFNFSPTRSFTDYGFLVPTGSYSVVLDSDSKDFGGNGLNDDTMTHLTNYDPLYVKDRKEWLKLYLPARTALVLKKN
;
A
#
# COMPACT_ATOMS: atom_id res chain seq x y z
N MET A 1 -51.27 -56.92 -55.09
CA MET A 1 -52.63 -57.36 -54.80
C MET A 1 -53.22 -56.23 -53.95
N ALA A 2 -53.91 -55.23 -54.52
CA ALA A 2 -55.39 -55.26 -54.84
C ALA A 2 -56.14 -55.36 -53.50
N THR A 3 -57.00 -54.48 -53.07
CA THR A 3 -58.08 -53.73 -53.74
C THR A 3 -58.63 -52.69 -52.77
N GLU A 4 -58.81 -51.48 -53.17
CA GLU A 4 -60.04 -50.70 -53.51
C GLU A 4 -61.32 -51.05 -52.71
N ASN A 5 -61.95 -50.03 -52.10
CA ASN A 5 -63.26 -49.47 -52.50
C ASN A 5 -63.67 -48.32 -51.53
N LYS A 6 -63.86 -47.16 -51.97
CA LYS A 6 -64.89 -46.31 -52.46
C LYS A 6 -66.25 -46.22 -51.71
N ASN A 7 -66.63 -44.96 -51.42
CA ASN A 7 -67.95 -44.28 -51.46
C ASN A 7 -68.62 -44.13 -50.08
N THR A 8 -69.34 -43.07 -49.77
CA THR A 8 -69.93 -41.90 -50.48
C THR A 8 -70.36 -40.83 -49.44
N ALA A 9 -70.44 -39.66 -49.88
CA ALA A 9 -70.83 -38.40 -49.21
C ALA A 9 -72.14 -38.40 -48.42
N GLN A 10 -72.24 -37.57 -47.38
CA GLN A 10 -73.45 -36.72 -47.21
C GLN A 10 -73.06 -35.45 -46.44
N LYS A 11 -73.54 -34.30 -47.00
CA LYS A 11 -73.40 -32.95 -46.43
C LYS A 11 -74.33 -32.78 -45.23
N ALA A 12 -73.82 -32.10 -44.19
CA ALA A 12 -74.60 -31.29 -43.29
C ALA A 12 -73.77 -30.13 -42.73
N ALA A 13 -74.21 -28.93 -42.98
CA ALA A 13 -73.63 -27.70 -42.53
C ALA A 13 -73.93 -27.46 -41.05
N THR A 14 -72.90 -27.13 -40.24
CA THR A 14 -73.11 -26.47 -38.93
C THR A 14 -71.97 -25.54 -38.58
N LYS A 15 -72.33 -24.34 -38.25
CA LYS A 15 -71.68 -23.12 -37.77
C LYS A 15 -70.27 -23.24 -37.23
N LYS A 16 -69.37 -22.40 -37.75
CA LYS A 16 -68.04 -22.02 -37.19
C LYS A 16 -68.22 -21.37 -35.83
N ALA A 17 -67.66 -21.98 -34.80
CA ALA A 17 -67.28 -21.33 -33.55
C ALA A 17 -65.77 -21.12 -33.57
N THR A 18 -65.31 -19.89 -33.62
CA THR A 18 -63.92 -19.49 -33.57
C THR A 18 -63.39 -19.68 -32.14
N ALA A 19 -62.65 -20.75 -31.90
CA ALA A 19 -61.89 -20.92 -30.68
C ALA A 19 -60.63 -20.05 -30.74
N LYS A 20 -60.54 -19.02 -29.88
CA LYS A 20 -59.33 -18.26 -29.62
C LYS A 20 -58.27 -19.17 -29.00
N LYS A 21 -57.10 -19.33 -29.69
CA LYS A 21 -55.90 -19.93 -29.11
C LYS A 21 -55.50 -19.14 -27.84
N PRO A 22 -55.09 -19.79 -26.75
CA PRO A 22 -54.56 -19.12 -25.57
C PRO A 22 -53.20 -18.53 -25.95
N VAL A 23 -53.04 -17.21 -25.83
CA VAL A 23 -51.75 -16.49 -25.89
C VAL A 23 -50.98 -16.92 -24.67
N ALA A 24 -49.90 -17.71 -24.90
CA ALA A 24 -48.97 -18.04 -23.85
C ALA A 24 -48.34 -16.71 -23.31
N LYS A 25 -48.70 -16.32 -22.10
CA LYS A 25 -47.99 -15.27 -21.36
C LYS A 25 -46.53 -15.70 -21.27
N LYS A 26 -45.62 -15.02 -22.02
CA LYS A 26 -44.18 -15.09 -21.71
C LYS A 26 -44.06 -14.71 -20.25
N ALA A 27 -43.66 -15.65 -19.41
CA ALA A 27 -43.19 -15.35 -18.05
C ALA A 27 -42.06 -14.34 -18.18
N ALA A 28 -42.27 -13.16 -17.65
CA ALA A 28 -41.19 -12.19 -17.53
C ALA A 28 -40.13 -12.89 -16.68
N LYS A 29 -38.93 -13.12 -17.25
CA LYS A 29 -37.78 -13.58 -16.47
C LYS A 29 -37.61 -12.54 -15.37
N ALA A 30 -37.73 -12.98 -14.12
CA ALA A 30 -37.36 -12.15 -12.98
C ALA A 30 -35.93 -11.67 -13.23
N VAL A 31 -35.73 -10.37 -13.23
CA VAL A 31 -34.40 -9.78 -13.34
C VAL A 31 -33.68 -10.15 -12.05
N VAL A 32 -32.77 -11.09 -12.12
CA VAL A 32 -31.92 -11.46 -10.98
C VAL A 32 -31.11 -10.23 -10.63
N LYS A 33 -31.32 -9.67 -9.45
CA LYS A 33 -30.59 -8.50 -8.97
C LYS A 33 -29.29 -8.97 -8.34
N HIS A 34 -28.23 -9.02 -9.12
CA HIS A 34 -26.88 -9.35 -8.64
C HIS A 34 -26.32 -8.29 -7.71
N ILE A 35 -25.43 -8.69 -6.77
CA ILE A 35 -24.60 -7.79 -5.96
C ILE A 35 -23.66 -6.96 -6.86
N GLY A 36 -23.22 -5.80 -6.41
CA GLY A 36 -22.42 -4.87 -7.23
C GLY A 36 -21.18 -5.49 -7.86
N LEU A 37 -20.42 -6.26 -7.07
CA LEU A 37 -19.21 -6.93 -7.54
C LEU A 37 -19.47 -7.88 -8.72
N VAL A 38 -20.55 -8.68 -8.65
CA VAL A 38 -20.95 -9.60 -9.73
C VAL A 38 -21.46 -8.84 -10.96
N LYS A 39 -22.05 -7.65 -10.79
CA LYS A 39 -22.44 -6.81 -11.94
C LYS A 39 -21.22 -6.28 -12.69
N ASN A 40 -20.16 -5.93 -11.97
CA ASN A 40 -18.92 -5.40 -12.53
C ASN A 40 -18.08 -6.51 -13.17
N ASP A 41 -18.11 -7.71 -12.59
CA ASP A 41 -17.45 -8.91 -13.09
C ASP A 41 -18.41 -10.11 -13.14
N PRO A 42 -19.08 -10.33 -14.29
CA PRO A 42 -20.05 -11.42 -14.44
C PRO A 42 -19.49 -12.84 -14.26
N TYR A 43 -18.18 -13.02 -14.37
CA TYR A 43 -17.53 -14.33 -14.12
C TYR A 43 -17.57 -14.74 -12.65
N LEU A 44 -17.91 -13.81 -11.73
CA LEU A 44 -18.13 -14.07 -10.31
C LEU A 44 -19.55 -14.59 -10.00
N ALA A 45 -20.42 -14.76 -11.00
CA ALA A 45 -21.81 -15.17 -10.78
C ALA A 45 -21.96 -16.52 -10.07
N ASP A 46 -21.06 -17.48 -10.34
CA ASP A 46 -21.07 -18.79 -9.71
C ASP A 46 -20.66 -18.74 -8.23
N TYR A 47 -20.02 -17.65 -7.80
CA TYR A 47 -19.53 -17.41 -6.44
C TYR A 47 -20.34 -16.34 -5.69
N GLU A 48 -21.45 -15.88 -6.24
CA GLU A 48 -22.27 -14.80 -5.67
C GLU A 48 -22.75 -15.12 -4.25
N ASP A 49 -23.10 -16.36 -3.97
CA ASP A 49 -23.56 -16.77 -2.63
C ASP A 49 -22.42 -16.69 -1.60
N ALA A 50 -21.20 -17.05 -1.97
CA ALA A 50 -20.03 -16.90 -1.10
C ALA A 50 -19.72 -15.43 -0.82
N ILE A 51 -19.77 -14.57 -1.86
CA ILE A 51 -19.57 -13.12 -1.75
C ILE A 51 -20.64 -12.52 -0.81
N LYS A 52 -21.92 -12.87 -0.99
CA LYS A 52 -23.00 -12.44 -0.12
C LYS A 52 -22.81 -12.96 1.31
N GLY A 53 -22.36 -14.20 1.48
CA GLY A 53 -22.09 -14.79 2.80
C GLY A 53 -21.03 -14.01 3.58
N ARG A 54 -19.93 -13.60 2.93
CA ARG A 54 -18.89 -12.74 3.52
C ARG A 54 -19.42 -11.36 3.89
N HIS A 55 -20.19 -10.74 3.00
CA HIS A 55 -20.83 -9.46 3.24
C HIS A 55 -21.82 -9.52 4.42
N ASP A 56 -22.66 -10.55 4.48
CA ASP A 56 -23.64 -10.75 5.55
C ASP A 56 -22.94 -11.05 6.88
N HIS A 57 -21.81 -11.78 6.87
CA HIS A 57 -20.97 -12.01 8.05
C HIS A 57 -20.42 -10.68 8.60
N ALA A 58 -19.90 -9.82 7.74
CA ALA A 58 -19.42 -8.50 8.15
C ALA A 58 -20.56 -7.62 8.71
N LEU A 59 -21.74 -7.62 8.08
CA LEU A 59 -22.93 -6.92 8.59
C LEU A 59 -23.40 -7.46 9.94
N TRP A 60 -23.41 -8.79 10.11
CA TRP A 60 -23.76 -9.42 11.37
C TRP A 60 -22.79 -9.01 12.49
N LYS A 61 -21.46 -9.10 12.24
CA LYS A 61 -20.44 -8.70 13.20
C LYS A 61 -20.54 -7.21 13.51
N LEU A 62 -20.71 -6.35 12.51
CA LEU A 62 -20.98 -4.92 12.70
C LEU A 62 -22.18 -4.67 13.62
N GLY A 63 -23.28 -5.39 13.38
CA GLY A 63 -24.46 -5.32 14.25
C GLY A 63 -24.16 -5.71 15.69
N GLN A 64 -23.34 -6.74 15.90
CA GLN A 64 -22.91 -7.16 17.25
C GLN A 64 -22.08 -6.08 17.94
N LEU A 65 -21.03 -5.59 17.28
CA LEU A 65 -20.11 -4.61 17.85
C LEU A 65 -20.77 -3.25 18.11
N THR A 66 -21.77 -2.89 17.29
CA THR A 66 -22.51 -1.62 17.43
C THR A 66 -23.79 -1.75 18.26
N ASN A 67 -24.04 -2.91 18.90
CA ASN A 67 -25.29 -3.18 19.63
C ASN A 67 -26.53 -2.89 18.77
N ASN A 68 -26.52 -3.40 17.53
CA ASN A 68 -27.53 -3.19 16.49
C ASN A 68 -27.80 -1.69 16.19
N GLY A 69 -26.73 -0.91 16.04
CA GLY A 69 -26.79 0.50 15.67
C GLY A 69 -27.10 1.46 16.81
N LYS A 70 -27.03 1.02 18.08
CA LYS A 70 -27.16 1.91 19.24
C LYS A 70 -25.91 2.73 19.50
N GLN A 71 -24.78 2.32 18.97
CA GLN A 71 -23.52 3.04 18.93
C GLN A 71 -22.92 2.90 17.53
N THR A 72 -22.00 3.79 17.17
CA THR A 72 -21.27 3.72 15.92
C THR A 72 -20.10 2.73 16.05
N LEU A 73 -19.49 2.34 14.92
CA LEU A 73 -18.26 1.54 14.97
C LEU A 73 -17.10 2.37 15.57
N SER A 74 -17.10 3.66 15.31
CA SER A 74 -16.16 4.61 15.93
C SER A 74 -16.34 4.70 17.45
N ASP A 75 -17.57 4.62 17.98
CA ASP A 75 -17.80 4.55 19.43
C ASP A 75 -17.27 3.24 20.04
N PHE A 76 -17.40 2.13 19.33
CA PHE A 76 -16.83 0.85 19.74
C PHE A 76 -15.30 0.91 19.77
N ALA A 77 -14.67 1.50 18.78
CA ALA A 77 -13.21 1.58 18.59
C ALA A 77 -12.54 2.66 19.46
N ASN A 78 -12.92 2.79 20.73
CA ASN A 78 -12.39 3.78 21.67
C ASN A 78 -11.50 3.16 22.77
N GLY A 79 -10.97 1.96 22.55
CA GLY A 79 -10.17 1.27 23.55
C GLY A 79 -8.96 2.07 24.04
N TYR A 80 -8.31 2.83 23.15
CA TYR A 80 -7.15 3.65 23.48
C TYR A 80 -7.46 4.82 24.42
N GLU A 81 -8.73 5.25 24.56
CA GLU A 81 -9.18 6.25 25.54
C GLU A 81 -9.55 5.62 26.88
N TYR A 82 -9.79 4.30 26.91
CA TYR A 82 -10.21 3.56 28.10
C TYR A 82 -9.07 2.78 28.74
N PHE A 83 -8.34 1.98 27.95
CA PHE A 83 -7.18 1.18 28.38
C PHE A 83 -5.89 1.99 28.36
N GLY A 84 -4.87 1.48 29.04
CA GLY A 84 -3.60 2.17 29.22
C GLY A 84 -3.60 3.11 30.42
N LEU A 85 -2.64 4.02 30.49
CA LEU A 85 -2.47 5.00 31.56
C LEU A 85 -2.94 6.38 31.14
N HIS A 86 -3.94 6.92 31.85
CA HIS A 86 -4.54 8.22 31.53
C HIS A 86 -4.48 9.19 32.68
N LYS A 87 -4.12 10.44 32.41
CA LYS A 87 -4.27 11.58 33.32
C LYS A 87 -5.74 12.03 33.32
N THR A 88 -6.30 12.19 34.51
CA THR A 88 -7.64 12.71 34.71
C THR A 88 -7.61 13.91 35.67
N ALA A 89 -8.72 14.65 35.80
CA ALA A 89 -8.86 15.73 36.76
C ALA A 89 -8.65 15.29 38.23
N ARG A 90 -8.74 13.97 38.51
CA ARG A 90 -8.62 13.42 39.87
C ARG A 90 -7.33 12.65 40.11
N GLY A 91 -6.41 12.62 39.16
CA GLY A 91 -5.17 11.84 39.20
C GLY A 91 -5.01 10.93 38.01
N TRP A 92 -4.48 9.76 38.20
CA TRP A 92 -4.20 8.79 37.15
C TRP A 92 -5.17 7.62 37.19
N VAL A 93 -5.52 7.09 36.02
CA VAL A 93 -6.27 5.85 35.87
C VAL A 93 -5.51 4.96 34.91
N PHE A 94 -5.21 3.76 35.35
CA PHE A 94 -4.63 2.70 34.52
C PHE A 94 -5.64 1.59 34.35
N ARG A 95 -5.76 1.05 33.14
CA ARG A 95 -6.59 -0.14 32.83
C ARG A 95 -5.87 -1.05 31.85
N GLU A 96 -6.05 -2.35 32.06
CA GLU A 96 -5.51 -3.38 31.15
C GLU A 96 -6.51 -4.53 31.01
N TRP A 97 -6.51 -5.20 29.85
CA TRP A 97 -7.23 -6.45 29.61
C TRP A 97 -6.29 -7.64 29.79
N ALA A 98 -6.46 -8.34 30.89
CA ALA A 98 -5.63 -9.51 31.25
C ALA A 98 -6.52 -10.54 31.97
N PRO A 99 -7.34 -11.32 31.22
CA PRO A 99 -8.36 -12.20 31.80
C PRO A 99 -7.75 -13.30 32.68
N ASN A 100 -6.57 -13.79 32.39
CA ASN A 100 -5.90 -14.86 33.15
C ASN A 100 -5.05 -14.36 34.32
N ALA A 101 -4.82 -13.06 34.44
CA ALA A 101 -4.04 -12.52 35.57
C ALA A 101 -4.76 -12.79 36.89
N THR A 102 -3.98 -13.12 37.92
CA THR A 102 -4.42 -13.21 39.31
C THR A 102 -4.17 -11.93 40.08
N ASP A 103 -3.08 -11.22 39.73
CA ASP A 103 -2.73 -9.91 40.26
C ASP A 103 -1.94 -9.08 39.23
N ILE A 104 -2.10 -7.75 39.31
CA ILE A 104 -1.32 -6.79 38.50
C ILE A 104 -0.89 -5.65 39.38
N TYR A 105 0.42 -5.37 39.38
CA TYR A 105 1.04 -4.22 40.03
C TYR A 105 1.69 -3.32 38.98
N LEU A 106 1.61 -2.01 39.14
CA LEU A 106 2.50 -1.10 38.42
C LEU A 106 3.79 -0.94 39.20
N ILE A 107 4.90 -1.18 38.54
CA ILE A 107 6.26 -1.00 39.05
C ILE A 107 6.99 0.01 38.18
N GLY A 108 7.81 0.89 38.79
CA GLY A 108 8.49 1.93 38.04
C GLY A 108 9.27 2.89 38.95
N ASP A 109 9.73 3.99 38.38
CA ASP A 109 10.51 5.03 39.07
C ASP A 109 9.78 5.61 40.28
N PHE A 110 8.46 5.62 40.27
CA PHE A 110 7.61 6.15 41.32
C PHE A 110 7.54 5.26 42.60
N ASN A 111 8.00 4.01 42.55
CA ASN A 111 7.99 3.07 43.67
C ASN A 111 9.24 2.19 43.73
N ASN A 112 10.36 2.66 43.17
CA ASN A 112 11.63 1.96 43.11
C ASN A 112 11.51 0.54 42.51
N TRP A 113 10.62 0.37 41.53
CA TRP A 113 10.38 -0.89 40.80
C TRP A 113 9.94 -2.05 41.73
N GLN A 114 9.23 -1.71 42.81
CA GLN A 114 8.74 -2.69 43.80
C GLN A 114 7.22 -2.83 43.73
N GLU A 115 6.77 -4.06 43.94
CA GLU A 115 5.33 -4.32 44.16
C GLU A 115 4.89 -3.72 45.49
N THR A 116 3.87 -2.89 45.46
CA THR A 116 3.29 -2.28 46.66
C THR A 116 1.77 -2.20 46.50
N GLU A 117 1.04 -2.38 47.63
CA GLU A 117 -0.42 -2.37 47.65
C GLU A 117 -1.03 -1.06 47.06
N LYS A 118 -0.30 0.05 47.18
CA LYS A 118 -0.72 1.35 46.59
C LYS A 118 -0.84 1.27 45.07
N TYR A 119 -0.01 0.46 44.42
CA TYR A 119 0.07 0.34 42.97
C TYR A 119 -0.53 -0.98 42.44
N ARG A 120 -1.30 -1.70 43.29
CA ARG A 120 -2.02 -2.91 42.91
C ARG A 120 -3.34 -2.56 42.20
N ALA A 121 -3.54 -3.09 40.99
CA ALA A 121 -4.77 -2.98 40.26
C ALA A 121 -5.87 -3.89 40.83
N LYS A 122 -7.11 -3.54 40.59
CA LYS A 122 -8.28 -4.33 41.02
C LYS A 122 -9.01 -4.89 39.79
N ARG A 123 -9.35 -6.14 39.83
CA ARG A 123 -10.13 -6.78 38.78
C ARG A 123 -11.56 -6.24 38.75
N ILE A 124 -12.03 -5.83 37.59
CA ILE A 124 -13.43 -5.43 37.37
C ILE A 124 -14.25 -6.72 37.22
N LYS A 125 -15.27 -6.89 38.07
CA LYS A 125 -16.08 -8.12 38.12
C LYS A 125 -16.71 -8.45 36.76
N ASN A 126 -16.69 -9.72 36.40
CA ASN A 126 -17.29 -10.28 35.18
C ASN A 126 -16.71 -9.73 33.88
N THR A 127 -15.48 -9.19 33.93
CA THR A 127 -14.71 -8.79 32.77
C THR A 127 -13.28 -9.34 32.91
N GLY A 128 -12.52 -9.32 31.85
CA GLY A 128 -11.08 -9.58 31.91
C GLY A 128 -10.25 -8.34 32.27
N ASN A 129 -10.90 -7.25 32.66
CA ASN A 129 -10.26 -5.95 32.81
C ASN A 129 -9.80 -5.70 34.24
N TRP A 130 -8.68 -4.97 34.36
CA TRP A 130 -8.10 -4.51 35.60
C TRP A 130 -8.09 -2.99 35.65
N GLU A 131 -8.28 -2.39 36.82
CA GLU A 131 -8.28 -0.93 37.01
C GLU A 131 -7.46 -0.55 38.24
N LEU A 132 -6.63 0.50 38.10
CA LEU A 132 -5.92 1.17 39.20
C LEU A 132 -6.17 2.67 39.12
N LYS A 133 -6.59 3.26 40.24
CA LYS A 133 -6.76 4.71 40.41
C LYS A 133 -5.74 5.25 41.37
N LEU A 134 -4.98 6.26 40.97
CA LEU A 134 -3.91 6.84 41.73
C LEU A 134 -4.08 8.37 41.85
N PRO A 135 -3.66 8.97 43.01
CA PRO A 135 -3.67 10.41 43.14
C PRO A 135 -2.66 11.07 42.18
N GLU A 136 -2.85 12.36 41.91
CA GLU A 136 -2.05 13.11 40.95
C GLU A 136 -0.54 12.99 41.17
N LYS A 137 -0.10 13.08 42.43
CA LYS A 137 1.33 13.05 42.81
C LYS A 137 1.94 11.64 42.82
N ALA A 138 1.19 10.61 42.41
CA ALA A 138 1.68 9.23 42.43
C ALA A 138 2.69 8.95 41.32
N MET A 139 2.60 9.68 40.20
CA MET A 139 3.44 9.57 39.03
C MET A 139 3.69 10.97 38.44
N LYS A 140 4.78 11.12 37.71
CA LYS A 140 5.12 12.34 36.97
C LYS A 140 5.44 12.03 35.51
N HIS A 141 5.32 13.01 34.65
CA HIS A 141 5.75 12.92 33.26
C HIS A 141 7.23 12.48 33.18
N GLY A 142 7.50 11.49 32.33
CA GLY A 142 8.83 10.92 32.12
C GLY A 142 9.15 9.70 32.98
N ASP A 143 8.39 9.40 34.05
CA ASP A 143 8.63 8.19 34.85
C ASP A 143 8.52 6.95 33.96
N LEU A 144 9.47 6.00 34.11
CA LEU A 144 9.43 4.70 33.47
C LEU A 144 8.63 3.71 34.32
N PHE A 145 7.90 2.81 33.65
CA PHE A 145 7.13 1.80 34.35
C PHE A 145 6.87 0.54 33.52
N LYS A 146 6.49 -0.53 34.20
CA LYS A 146 5.96 -1.78 33.66
C LYS A 146 4.80 -2.28 34.51
N MET A 147 4.11 -3.28 34.01
CA MET A 147 3.24 -4.13 34.81
C MET A 147 4.06 -5.32 35.35
N LYS A 148 3.96 -5.62 36.63
CA LYS A 148 4.28 -6.93 37.18
C LYS A 148 2.95 -7.70 37.24
N VAL A 149 2.86 -8.74 36.42
CA VAL A 149 1.65 -9.56 36.24
C VAL A 149 1.88 -10.92 36.85
N HIS A 150 0.94 -11.36 37.70
CA HIS A 150 0.89 -12.70 38.25
C HIS A 150 -0.23 -13.49 37.60
N TRP A 151 -0.03 -14.78 37.38
CA TRP A 151 -1.00 -15.74 36.87
C TRP A 151 -0.82 -17.10 37.56
N GLU A 152 -1.75 -18.03 37.34
CA GLU A 152 -1.60 -19.36 37.89
C GLU A 152 -0.32 -20.04 37.36
N GLY A 153 0.61 -20.31 38.24
CA GLY A 153 1.89 -20.98 37.92
C GLY A 153 3.02 -20.07 37.44
N GLY A 154 2.84 -18.72 37.44
CA GLY A 154 3.93 -17.84 37.04
C GLY A 154 3.69 -16.34 37.28
N GLU A 155 4.70 -15.58 36.93
CA GLU A 155 4.68 -14.13 36.97
C GLU A 155 5.66 -13.55 35.95
N GLY A 156 5.49 -12.28 35.60
CA GLY A 156 6.44 -11.61 34.70
C GLY A 156 6.26 -10.10 34.66
N GLU A 157 7.31 -9.41 34.23
CA GLU A 157 7.22 -7.99 33.87
C GLU A 157 6.73 -7.87 32.44
N ARG A 158 5.81 -6.95 32.21
CA ARG A 158 5.17 -6.73 30.88
C ARG A 158 5.02 -5.24 30.59
N ILE A 159 5.16 -4.87 29.34
CA ILE A 159 4.72 -3.56 28.86
C ILE A 159 3.20 -3.62 28.70
N PRO A 160 2.45 -2.59 29.17
CA PRO A 160 1.01 -2.54 28.92
C PRO A 160 0.67 -2.60 27.44
N ALA A 161 -0.31 -3.44 27.05
CA ALA A 161 -0.70 -3.60 25.63
C ALA A 161 -1.15 -2.29 24.96
N TRP A 162 -1.68 -1.37 25.76
CA TRP A 162 -2.20 -0.07 25.31
C TRP A 162 -1.25 1.09 25.64
N ALA A 163 0.04 0.83 25.87
CA ALA A 163 1.02 1.87 26.15
C ALA A 163 1.18 2.80 24.93
N GLN A 164 0.99 4.12 25.13
CA GLN A 164 1.09 5.14 24.08
C GLN A 164 2.51 5.74 23.96
N ARG A 165 3.39 5.43 24.87
CA ARG A 165 4.81 5.77 24.84
C ARG A 165 5.62 4.64 25.44
N VAL A 166 6.56 4.12 24.66
CA VAL A 166 7.51 3.08 25.06
C VAL A 166 8.89 3.56 24.65
N VAL A 167 9.88 3.40 25.50
CA VAL A 167 11.24 3.86 25.27
C VAL A 167 12.25 2.77 25.59
N GLN A 168 13.35 2.74 24.87
CA GLN A 168 14.47 1.82 25.09
C GLN A 168 15.57 2.52 25.87
N ASP A 169 16.09 1.87 26.89
CA ASP A 169 17.30 2.32 27.58
C ASP A 169 18.53 2.08 26.69
N ASP A 170 19.36 3.11 26.54
CA ASP A 170 20.50 3.07 25.60
C ASP A 170 21.59 2.09 26.00
N GLN A 171 21.74 1.78 27.28
CA GLN A 171 22.81 0.90 27.81
C GLN A 171 22.33 -0.55 27.88
N THR A 172 21.18 -0.76 28.51
CA THR A 172 20.64 -2.11 28.75
C THR A 172 19.86 -2.66 27.58
N LYS A 173 19.41 -1.79 26.65
CA LYS A 173 18.50 -2.08 25.55
C LYS A 173 17.13 -2.60 25.98
N ILE A 174 16.80 -2.50 27.26
CA ILE A 174 15.50 -2.88 27.80
C ILE A 174 14.47 -1.81 27.49
N PHE A 175 13.28 -2.24 27.04
CA PHE A 175 12.14 -1.35 26.83
C PHE A 175 11.30 -1.20 28.11
N SER A 176 10.76 -0.02 28.30
CA SER A 176 9.78 0.31 29.35
C SER A 176 8.72 1.25 28.81
N ALA A 177 7.50 1.11 29.32
CA ALA A 177 6.49 2.15 29.11
C ALA A 177 6.91 3.43 29.85
N GLN A 178 6.50 4.58 29.32
CA GLN A 178 6.80 5.87 29.93
C GLN A 178 5.53 6.63 30.20
N VAL A 179 5.42 7.22 31.38
CA VAL A 179 4.35 8.14 31.73
C VAL A 179 4.46 9.38 30.82
N TRP A 180 3.58 9.48 29.82
CA TRP A 180 3.64 10.53 28.82
C TRP A 180 2.41 11.45 28.96
N ASN A 181 2.65 12.67 29.40
CA ASN A 181 1.59 13.66 29.61
C ASN A 181 2.14 15.05 29.24
N PRO A 182 2.43 15.30 27.97
CA PRO A 182 2.88 16.60 27.49
C PRO A 182 1.72 17.60 27.44
N GLU A 183 2.04 18.88 27.20
CA GLU A 183 1.02 19.83 26.77
C GLU A 183 0.42 19.39 25.44
N PRO A 184 -0.89 19.52 25.23
CA PRO A 184 -1.54 19.13 23.98
C PRO A 184 -0.92 19.80 22.76
N TYR A 185 -0.60 18.99 21.74
CA TYR A 185 -0.03 19.50 20.49
C TYR A 185 -0.98 20.50 19.82
N LYS A 186 -0.47 21.62 19.38
CA LYS A 186 -1.27 22.71 18.75
C LYS A 186 -1.14 22.62 17.23
N TRP A 187 -2.04 21.90 16.59
CA TRP A 187 -2.10 21.77 15.14
C TRP A 187 -2.23 23.13 14.44
N LYS A 188 -1.30 23.43 13.55
CA LYS A 188 -1.33 24.62 12.68
C LYS A 188 -2.31 24.41 11.54
N LYS A 189 -2.33 23.21 10.95
CA LYS A 189 -3.31 22.76 9.93
C LYS A 189 -4.43 21.96 10.58
N LYS A 190 -5.44 22.66 11.11
CA LYS A 190 -6.55 22.01 11.86
C LYS A 190 -7.42 21.08 11.02
N THR A 191 -7.52 21.32 9.74
CA THR A 191 -8.27 20.48 8.80
C THR A 191 -7.45 20.32 7.53
N PHE A 192 -7.28 19.07 7.11
CA PHE A 192 -6.61 18.73 5.88
C PHE A 192 -7.52 17.82 5.03
N ARG A 193 -7.49 18.01 3.74
CA ARG A 193 -8.14 17.12 2.76
C ARG A 193 -7.14 16.86 1.65
N PRO A 194 -6.71 15.61 1.48
CA PRO A 194 -5.76 15.27 0.44
C PRO A 194 -6.33 15.58 -0.96
N ASN A 195 -5.53 16.23 -1.80
CA ASN A 195 -5.80 16.33 -3.23
C ASN A 195 -4.88 15.36 -3.96
N VAL A 196 -5.32 14.11 -4.09
CA VAL A 196 -4.51 12.97 -4.49
C VAL A 196 -5.05 12.26 -5.75
N ALA A 197 -5.27 13.01 -6.79
CA ALA A 197 -5.75 12.46 -8.08
C ALA A 197 -4.85 12.92 -9.25
N PRO A 198 -3.87 12.11 -9.69
CA PRO A 198 -3.49 10.77 -9.19
C PRO A 198 -2.78 10.80 -7.82
N LEU A 199 -2.84 9.67 -7.10
CA LEU A 199 -2.08 9.49 -5.86
C LEU A 199 -0.60 9.23 -6.21
N LEU A 200 0.29 10.12 -5.80
CA LEU A 200 1.73 10.02 -6.04
C LEU A 200 2.44 9.85 -4.70
N ILE A 201 2.83 8.62 -4.41
CA ILE A 201 3.34 8.21 -3.10
C ILE A 201 4.86 8.22 -3.07
N TYR A 202 5.41 8.87 -2.06
CA TYR A 202 6.81 8.74 -1.67
C TYR A 202 6.90 7.84 -0.44
N GLU A 203 7.32 6.59 -0.64
CA GLU A 203 7.53 5.62 0.43
C GLU A 203 8.87 5.90 1.12
N CYS A 204 8.89 5.92 2.44
CA CYS A 204 10.08 6.27 3.20
C CYS A 204 10.18 5.58 4.54
N HIS A 205 11.42 5.34 5.00
CA HIS A 205 11.76 4.90 6.35
C HIS A 205 12.46 6.04 7.08
N ILE A 206 11.89 6.51 8.18
CA ILE A 206 12.39 7.71 8.92
C ILE A 206 13.86 7.56 9.28
N GLY A 207 14.24 6.42 9.87
CA GLY A 207 15.60 6.19 10.36
C GLY A 207 16.68 6.13 9.27
N MET A 208 16.31 5.73 8.04
CA MET A 208 17.23 5.66 6.91
C MET A 208 17.32 6.96 6.10
N ALA A 209 16.40 7.88 6.26
CA ALA A 209 16.21 9.01 5.36
C ALA A 209 17.25 10.12 5.61
N GLN A 210 18.54 9.79 5.68
CA GLN A 210 19.61 10.75 5.95
C GLN A 210 20.99 10.21 5.53
N ASP A 211 21.97 11.12 5.26
CA ASP A 211 23.31 10.76 4.78
C ASP A 211 24.21 10.10 5.83
N ALA A 212 24.09 10.52 7.10
CA ALA A 212 24.99 10.03 8.14
C ALA A 212 24.71 8.57 8.52
N GLU A 213 25.74 7.84 8.94
CA GLU A 213 25.63 6.44 9.37
C GLU A 213 25.06 6.33 10.79
N LYS A 214 23.79 6.72 10.94
CA LYS A 214 23.03 6.69 12.21
C LYS A 214 21.54 6.53 11.92
N VAL A 215 20.75 6.36 12.97
CA VAL A 215 19.30 6.44 12.88
C VAL A 215 18.85 7.90 12.73
N GLY A 216 18.05 8.22 11.72
CA GLY A 216 17.46 9.53 11.53
C GLY A 216 16.23 9.77 12.42
N THR A 217 15.84 11.04 12.57
CA THR A 217 14.74 11.47 13.44
C THR A 217 13.58 12.07 12.65
N TYR A 218 12.39 12.16 13.27
CA TYR A 218 11.22 12.86 12.70
C TYR A 218 11.55 14.32 12.34
N THR A 219 12.30 15.00 13.20
CA THR A 219 12.73 16.39 12.96
C THR A 219 13.70 16.49 11.77
N GLU A 220 14.71 15.63 11.71
CA GLU A 220 15.65 15.61 10.57
C GLU A 220 14.93 15.29 9.24
N PHE A 221 13.97 14.37 9.26
CA PHE A 221 13.15 14.07 8.09
C PHE A 221 12.34 15.29 7.65
N LYS A 222 11.66 15.94 8.58
CA LYS A 222 10.87 17.15 8.31
C LYS A 222 11.71 18.27 7.70
N GLU A 223 12.94 18.46 8.19
CA GLU A 223 13.80 19.58 7.78
C GLU A 223 14.56 19.30 6.49
N ASN A 224 14.99 18.05 6.25
CA ASN A 224 15.92 17.73 5.17
C ASN A 224 15.28 16.93 4.03
N VAL A 225 14.27 16.10 4.29
CA VAL A 225 13.68 15.18 3.29
C VAL A 225 12.33 15.68 2.78
N LEU A 226 11.45 16.14 3.65
CA LEU A 226 10.14 16.67 3.26
C LEU A 226 10.24 17.78 2.19
N PRO A 227 11.18 18.75 2.25
CA PRO A 227 11.33 19.73 1.19
C PRO A 227 11.70 19.12 -0.18
N ARG A 228 12.44 18.00 -0.21
CA ARG A 228 12.78 17.27 -1.44
C ARG A 228 11.53 16.65 -2.06
N ILE A 229 10.74 15.95 -1.25
CA ILE A 229 9.48 15.32 -1.66
C ILE A 229 8.51 16.34 -2.28
N ILE A 230 8.40 17.52 -1.64
CA ILE A 230 7.57 18.64 -2.14
C ILE A 230 8.09 19.13 -3.48
N LYS A 231 9.40 19.34 -3.60
CA LYS A 231 10.06 19.82 -4.82
C LYS A 231 9.89 18.83 -5.97
N ASP A 232 9.92 17.53 -5.68
CA ASP A 232 9.84 16.47 -6.69
C ASP A 232 8.40 16.22 -7.16
N GLY A 233 7.39 16.78 -6.45
CA GLY A 233 5.99 16.78 -6.90
C GLY A 233 5.16 15.60 -6.42
N TYR A 234 5.64 14.83 -5.44
CA TYR A 234 4.83 13.82 -4.77
C TYR A 234 3.78 14.49 -3.87
N ASN A 235 2.61 13.89 -3.75
CA ASN A 235 1.48 14.45 -2.99
C ASN A 235 1.05 13.60 -1.78
N CYS A 236 1.74 12.50 -1.53
CA CYS A 236 1.52 11.61 -0.40
C CYS A 236 2.87 11.04 0.08
N ILE A 237 3.06 10.99 1.40
CA ILE A 237 4.15 10.27 2.04
C ILE A 237 3.56 8.99 2.63
N GLN A 238 4.16 7.83 2.33
CA GLN A 238 3.91 6.58 3.03
C GLN A 238 5.08 6.33 3.98
N ILE A 239 4.82 6.45 5.28
CA ILE A 239 5.83 6.15 6.29
C ILE A 239 5.77 4.65 6.57
N MET A 240 6.87 3.93 6.31
CA MET A 240 7.03 2.52 6.68
C MET A 240 6.82 2.35 8.18
N ALA A 241 6.45 1.14 8.61
CA ALA A 241 6.01 0.83 9.96
C ALA A 241 6.81 1.55 11.07
N ILE A 242 6.14 2.42 11.81
CA ILE A 242 6.72 3.23 12.89
C ILE A 242 6.14 2.91 14.28
N GLN A 243 5.26 1.93 14.37
CA GLN A 243 4.86 1.38 15.66
C GLN A 243 6.09 0.84 16.38
N GLU A 244 6.14 0.92 17.71
CA GLU A 244 7.35 0.52 18.43
C GLU A 244 7.67 -0.97 18.25
N HIS A 245 8.93 -1.25 18.01
CA HIS A 245 9.44 -2.58 17.68
C HIS A 245 10.81 -2.80 18.32
N PRO A 246 11.12 -4.01 18.82
CA PRO A 246 12.36 -4.25 19.55
C PRO A 246 13.60 -4.27 18.66
N TYR A 247 13.46 -4.74 17.42
CA TYR A 247 14.59 -4.92 16.51
C TYR A 247 14.53 -3.93 15.33
N TYR A 248 15.52 -3.04 15.26
CA TYR A 248 15.60 -2.02 14.19
C TYR A 248 15.64 -2.63 12.77
N GLY A 249 16.33 -3.78 12.64
CA GLY A 249 16.44 -4.49 11.36
C GLY A 249 15.16 -5.16 10.86
N SER A 250 14.06 -5.12 11.65
CA SER A 250 12.74 -5.54 11.18
C SER A 250 12.03 -4.46 10.34
N PHE A 251 12.64 -3.32 10.11
CA PHE A 251 12.06 -2.16 9.41
C PHE A 251 10.81 -1.58 10.09
N GLY A 252 10.49 -2.03 11.30
CA GLY A 252 9.26 -1.74 12.02
C GLY A 252 8.14 -2.78 11.82
N TYR A 253 8.34 -3.81 11.02
CA TYR A 253 7.31 -4.82 10.76
C TYR A 253 7.18 -5.88 11.86
N HIS A 254 8.08 -5.97 12.82
CA HIS A 254 7.93 -6.80 14.04
C HIS A 254 7.45 -5.96 15.23
N VAL A 255 6.19 -5.55 15.18
CA VAL A 255 5.60 -4.63 16.16
C VAL A 255 5.46 -5.30 17.52
N SER A 256 5.89 -4.59 18.58
CA SER A 256 5.70 -4.97 20.00
C SER A 256 4.65 -4.10 20.70
N SER A 257 4.59 -2.79 20.40
CA SER A 257 3.68 -1.85 21.06
C SER A 257 2.90 -1.05 20.03
N PHE A 258 1.66 -1.43 19.81
CA PHE A 258 0.82 -0.97 18.69
C PHE A 258 0.37 0.49 18.81
N PHE A 259 0.29 1.05 20.02
CA PHE A 259 -0.15 2.43 20.28
C PHE A 259 1.02 3.39 20.53
N ALA A 260 2.27 2.93 20.46
CA ALA A 260 3.44 3.77 20.66
C ALA A 260 4.16 4.04 19.32
N ALA A 261 4.40 5.31 19.01
CA ALA A 261 5.34 5.68 17.95
C ALA A 261 6.76 5.33 18.39
N SER A 262 7.56 4.74 17.49
CA SER A 262 8.91 4.31 17.82
C SER A 262 9.75 5.45 18.38
N SER A 263 10.27 5.24 19.56
CA SER A 263 11.08 6.19 20.30
C SER A 263 12.47 6.42 19.70
N ARG A 264 12.91 5.50 18.81
CA ARG A 264 14.16 5.65 18.06
C ARG A 264 14.20 6.87 17.18
N PHE A 265 13.04 7.30 16.67
CA PHE A 265 12.94 8.42 15.74
C PHE A 265 12.59 9.75 16.41
N GLY A 266 12.27 9.73 17.73
CA GLY A 266 11.92 10.93 18.48
C GLY A 266 10.69 10.78 19.37
N THR A 267 10.02 11.90 19.60
CA THR A 267 8.81 11.99 20.42
C THR A 267 7.54 11.92 19.57
N PRO A 268 6.40 11.59 20.18
CA PRO A 268 5.10 11.69 19.51
C PRO A 268 4.80 13.09 18.96
N GLU A 269 5.22 14.13 19.68
CA GLU A 269 5.04 15.54 19.28
C GLU A 269 5.87 15.91 18.06
N GLU A 270 7.08 15.36 17.90
CA GLU A 270 7.90 15.55 16.71
C GLU A 270 7.28 14.86 15.48
N LEU A 271 6.68 13.67 15.66
CA LEU A 271 5.91 13.03 14.59
C LEU A 271 4.66 13.86 14.21
N LYS A 272 3.93 14.39 15.19
CA LYS A 272 2.80 15.31 14.94
C LYS A 272 3.24 16.57 14.18
N ASP A 273 4.40 17.15 14.52
CA ASP A 273 4.94 18.32 13.83
C ASP A 273 5.40 18.01 12.39
N LEU A 274 5.93 16.81 12.14
CA LEU A 274 6.21 16.32 10.78
C LEU A 274 4.92 16.24 9.94
N ILE A 275 3.87 15.60 10.47
CA ILE A 275 2.58 15.44 9.78
C ILE A 275 1.92 16.79 9.54
N ASP A 276 1.88 17.66 10.57
CA ASP A 276 1.32 19.01 10.46
C ASP A 276 2.05 19.85 9.41
N THR A 277 3.39 19.72 9.33
CA THR A 277 4.20 20.42 8.32
C THR A 277 3.92 19.88 6.93
N ALA A 278 3.76 18.57 6.76
CA ALA A 278 3.36 17.95 5.49
C ALA A 278 1.98 18.48 5.04
N HIS A 279 1.01 18.51 5.93
CA HIS A 279 -0.33 19.05 5.66
C HIS A 279 -0.34 20.54 5.28
N GLN A 280 0.51 21.34 5.90
CA GLN A 280 0.66 22.77 5.54
C GLN A 280 1.16 22.93 4.09
N ASN A 281 1.89 21.96 3.58
CA ASN A 281 2.41 21.91 2.21
C ASN A 281 1.52 21.12 1.24
N GLY A 282 0.34 20.69 1.67
CA GLY A 282 -0.60 19.96 0.80
C GLY A 282 -0.28 18.48 0.60
N ILE A 283 0.63 17.92 1.39
CA ILE A 283 1.09 16.52 1.31
C ILE A 283 0.28 15.67 2.29
N ALA A 284 -0.35 14.60 1.81
CA ALA A 284 -0.98 13.59 2.64
C ALA A 284 0.09 12.71 3.32
N VAL A 285 -0.23 12.18 4.50
CA VAL A 285 0.66 11.25 5.20
C VAL A 285 -0.12 10.00 5.57
N ILE A 286 0.28 8.86 5.02
CA ILE A 286 -0.24 7.55 5.38
C ILE A 286 0.84 6.73 6.09
N MET A 287 0.42 5.73 6.84
CA MET A 287 1.31 4.87 7.62
C MET A 287 1.15 3.42 7.18
N ASP A 288 2.26 2.68 7.12
CA ASP A 288 2.20 1.22 7.09
C ASP A 288 1.70 0.72 8.44
N ILE A 289 0.57 0.02 8.43
CA ILE A 289 -0.02 -0.56 9.63
C ILE A 289 0.11 -2.08 9.59
N VAL A 290 0.74 -2.65 10.62
CA VAL A 290 0.99 -4.08 10.71
C VAL A 290 -0.07 -4.71 11.60
N HIS A 291 -1.15 -5.21 10.99
CA HIS A 291 -2.21 -5.95 11.68
C HIS A 291 -2.30 -7.42 11.22
N SER A 292 -1.39 -7.82 10.33
CA SER A 292 -1.24 -9.21 9.89
C SER A 292 -0.60 -10.11 10.95
N HIS A 293 0.28 -9.53 11.79
CA HIS A 293 1.04 -10.28 12.79
C HIS A 293 1.63 -9.36 13.88
N ALA A 294 2.23 -9.97 14.89
CA ALA A 294 3.00 -9.29 15.94
C ALA A 294 4.35 -9.99 16.14
N VAL A 295 5.32 -9.29 16.72
CA VAL A 295 6.61 -9.89 17.08
C VAL A 295 6.43 -11.05 18.07
N LYS A 296 7.22 -12.10 17.90
CA LYS A 296 7.27 -13.24 18.82
C LYS A 296 8.10 -12.89 20.07
N ASN A 297 7.51 -12.03 20.93
CA ASN A 297 8.15 -11.53 22.14
C ASN A 297 7.15 -11.50 23.29
N GLU A 298 7.50 -12.14 24.40
CA GLU A 298 6.64 -12.25 25.60
C GLU A 298 6.81 -11.08 26.56
N VAL A 299 8.00 -10.47 26.61
CA VAL A 299 8.34 -9.45 27.62
C VAL A 299 7.94 -8.06 27.17
N GLU A 300 8.25 -7.73 25.91
CA GLU A 300 8.08 -6.41 25.33
C GLU A 300 6.88 -6.34 24.39
N GLY A 301 6.36 -7.49 23.95
CA GLY A 301 5.20 -7.63 23.06
C GLY A 301 4.02 -8.30 23.73
N LEU A 302 3.11 -8.80 22.89
CA LEU A 302 1.83 -9.39 23.31
C LEU A 302 1.89 -10.92 23.45
N GLY A 303 3.06 -11.55 23.23
CA GLY A 303 3.19 -13.00 23.10
C GLY A 303 2.73 -13.83 24.31
N ASN A 304 2.84 -13.26 25.52
CA ASN A 304 2.35 -13.87 26.75
C ASN A 304 2.10 -12.80 27.81
N LEU A 305 1.01 -12.07 27.72
CA LEU A 305 0.76 -10.95 28.62
C LEU A 305 0.49 -11.41 30.06
N ALA A 306 -0.29 -12.49 30.23
CA ALA A 306 -0.79 -12.95 31.53
C ALA A 306 -0.87 -14.49 31.64
N GLY A 307 0.14 -15.21 31.15
CA GLY A 307 0.19 -16.67 31.23
C GLY A 307 -0.65 -17.40 30.16
N ASP A 308 -1.26 -16.67 29.25
CA ASP A 308 -1.99 -17.24 28.10
C ASP A 308 -1.38 -16.71 26.81
N PRO A 309 -0.59 -17.51 26.06
CA PRO A 309 0.00 -17.09 24.79
C PRO A 309 -1.07 -16.85 23.70
N ASN A 310 -2.27 -17.39 23.88
CA ASN A 310 -3.35 -17.24 22.93
C ASN A 310 -4.28 -16.06 23.27
N GLN A 311 -3.96 -15.21 24.24
CA GLN A 311 -4.84 -14.09 24.61
C GLN A 311 -5.22 -13.22 23.40
N TYR A 312 -4.25 -12.84 22.56
CA TYR A 312 -4.44 -12.07 21.34
C TYR A 312 -4.38 -12.92 20.06
N PHE A 313 -3.82 -14.10 20.13
CA PHE A 313 -3.41 -14.89 18.96
C PHE A 313 -4.22 -16.17 18.82
N TYR A 314 -4.20 -16.75 17.62
CA TYR A 314 -4.80 -18.04 17.35
C TYR A 314 -4.15 -19.14 18.18
N PRO A 315 -4.89 -20.17 18.60
CA PRO A 315 -4.29 -21.36 19.22
C PRO A 315 -3.78 -22.37 18.18
N GLY A 316 -2.92 -23.29 18.64
CA GLY A 316 -2.46 -24.43 17.83
C GLY A 316 -1.57 -24.01 16.66
N ASP A 317 -1.71 -24.71 15.52
CA ASP A 317 -0.85 -24.53 14.35
C ASP A 317 -1.01 -23.14 13.67
N ARG A 318 -2.06 -22.41 14.01
CA ARG A 318 -2.31 -21.05 13.50
C ARG A 318 -1.67 -19.96 14.38
N HIS A 319 -1.03 -20.33 15.48
CA HIS A 319 -0.44 -19.38 16.42
C HIS A 319 0.71 -18.59 15.81
N GLU A 320 1.61 -19.29 15.12
CA GLU A 320 2.83 -18.71 14.55
C GLU A 320 2.74 -18.65 13.02
N HIS A 321 3.26 -17.57 12.46
CA HIS A 321 3.40 -17.44 11.01
C HIS A 321 4.59 -18.30 10.53
N PRO A 322 4.40 -19.24 9.59
CA PRO A 322 5.43 -20.22 9.24
C PRO A 322 6.67 -19.64 8.56
N ALA A 323 6.56 -18.44 7.99
CA ALA A 323 7.66 -17.80 7.23
C ALA A 323 8.24 -16.54 7.88
N TRP A 324 7.54 -15.90 8.85
CA TRP A 324 7.93 -14.56 9.33
C TRP A 324 8.38 -14.51 10.79
N ASP A 325 8.50 -15.66 11.47
CA ASP A 325 8.87 -15.75 12.90
C ASP A 325 8.05 -14.77 13.76
N SER A 326 6.74 -14.80 13.59
CA SER A 326 5.79 -13.87 14.20
C SER A 326 4.51 -14.58 14.65
N LEU A 327 3.66 -13.88 15.41
CA LEU A 327 2.40 -14.39 15.96
C LEU A 327 1.20 -13.86 15.18
N CYS A 328 0.21 -14.72 14.90
CA CYS A 328 -0.97 -14.39 14.11
C CYS A 328 -2.16 -14.04 14.99
N PHE A 329 -2.73 -12.84 14.84
CA PHE A 329 -3.90 -12.39 15.59
C PHE A 329 -5.14 -13.26 15.36
N ASP A 330 -5.90 -13.52 16.44
CA ASP A 330 -7.20 -14.19 16.38
C ASP A 330 -8.31 -13.18 16.06
N TYR A 331 -8.57 -12.98 14.79
CA TYR A 331 -9.61 -12.04 14.32
C TYR A 331 -11.05 -12.52 14.64
N GLY A 332 -11.22 -13.70 15.22
CA GLY A 332 -12.51 -14.18 15.71
C GLY A 332 -12.91 -13.59 17.07
N LYS A 333 -11.94 -13.11 17.87
CA LYS A 333 -12.18 -12.54 19.21
C LYS A 333 -12.59 -11.08 19.15
N ASP A 334 -13.70 -10.74 19.81
CA ASP A 334 -14.19 -9.35 19.84
C ASP A 334 -13.20 -8.39 20.51
N GLU A 335 -12.44 -8.83 21.52
CA GLU A 335 -11.42 -8.04 22.20
C GLU A 335 -10.22 -7.75 21.29
N VAL A 336 -9.84 -8.69 20.41
CA VAL A 336 -8.78 -8.50 19.43
C VAL A 336 -9.25 -7.54 18.33
N ILE A 337 -10.47 -7.71 17.82
CA ILE A 337 -11.08 -6.75 16.88
C ILE A 337 -11.13 -5.36 17.51
N HIS A 338 -11.55 -5.25 18.78
CA HIS A 338 -11.57 -3.99 19.52
C HIS A 338 -10.20 -3.35 19.61
N PHE A 339 -9.15 -4.13 19.92
CA PHE A 339 -7.77 -3.67 19.98
C PHE A 339 -7.29 -3.11 18.62
N LEU A 340 -7.45 -3.89 17.56
CA LEU A 340 -6.98 -3.53 16.22
C LEU A 340 -7.79 -2.36 15.60
N LEU A 341 -9.12 -2.34 15.76
CA LEU A 341 -9.93 -1.21 15.31
C LEU A 341 -9.62 0.07 16.08
N SER A 342 -9.45 -0.03 17.41
CA SER A 342 -9.02 1.11 18.23
C SER A 342 -7.65 1.64 17.81
N ASN A 343 -6.77 0.77 17.34
CA ASN A 343 -5.47 1.14 16.83
C ASN A 343 -5.57 1.96 15.52
N CYS A 344 -6.38 1.54 14.57
CA CYS A 344 -6.67 2.35 13.37
C CYS A 344 -7.20 3.75 13.76
N LYS A 345 -8.20 3.81 14.63
CA LYS A 345 -8.77 5.10 15.05
C LYS A 345 -7.76 5.98 15.80
N TYR A 346 -6.92 5.40 16.65
CA TYR A 346 -5.88 6.10 17.39
C TYR A 346 -4.94 6.88 16.46
N TRP A 347 -4.38 6.23 15.45
CA TRP A 347 -3.46 6.85 14.52
C TRP A 347 -4.12 7.95 13.67
N LEU A 348 -5.40 7.78 13.30
CA LEU A 348 -6.16 8.81 12.59
C LEU A 348 -6.44 10.03 13.48
N ASN A 349 -6.84 9.82 14.73
CA ASN A 349 -7.30 10.91 15.61
C ASN A 349 -6.14 11.62 16.33
N GLU A 350 -5.17 10.84 16.87
CA GLU A 350 -4.09 11.41 17.66
C GLU A 350 -2.97 12.01 16.83
N PHE A 351 -2.68 11.41 15.67
CA PHE A 351 -1.59 11.82 14.81
C PHE A 351 -2.06 12.47 13.50
N HIS A 352 -3.35 12.45 13.22
CA HIS A 352 -3.92 12.97 11.97
C HIS A 352 -3.34 12.32 10.70
N PHE A 353 -3.01 11.02 10.75
CA PHE A 353 -2.71 10.30 9.52
C PHE A 353 -3.91 10.33 8.56
N ASP A 354 -3.62 10.40 7.28
CA ASP A 354 -4.64 10.44 6.22
C ASP A 354 -5.06 9.03 5.75
N GLY A 355 -4.57 7.99 6.38
CA GLY A 355 -4.91 6.61 6.07
C GLY A 355 -3.75 5.65 6.26
N PHE A 356 -3.87 4.47 5.64
CA PHE A 356 -2.96 3.35 5.88
C PHE A 356 -2.66 2.55 4.62
N ARG A 357 -1.45 2.01 4.56
CA ARG A 357 -1.16 0.80 3.79
C ARG A 357 -1.17 -0.37 4.78
N PHE A 358 -2.04 -1.36 4.55
CA PHE A 358 -2.09 -2.58 5.35
C PHE A 358 -1.05 -3.56 4.84
N ASP A 359 -0.13 -3.90 5.74
CA ASP A 359 0.95 -4.85 5.51
C ASP A 359 0.45 -6.29 5.50
N GLY A 360 0.95 -7.11 4.58
CA GLY A 360 0.76 -8.55 4.56
C GLY A 360 -0.69 -9.01 4.43
N VAL A 361 -1.55 -8.30 3.71
CA VAL A 361 -2.98 -8.65 3.59
C VAL A 361 -3.18 -10.04 3.00
N THR A 362 -2.37 -10.48 2.02
CA THR A 362 -2.43 -11.86 1.50
C THR A 362 -2.30 -12.88 2.63
N SER A 363 -1.37 -12.65 3.56
CA SER A 363 -1.15 -13.54 4.71
C SER A 363 -2.36 -13.59 5.65
N MET A 364 -3.17 -12.55 5.71
CA MET A 364 -4.40 -12.51 6.52
C MET A 364 -5.55 -13.27 5.86
N LEU A 365 -5.66 -13.18 4.53
CA LEU A 365 -6.81 -13.70 3.78
C LEU A 365 -6.92 -15.23 3.77
N TYR A 366 -5.80 -15.95 3.96
CA TYR A 366 -5.76 -17.40 3.77
C TYR A 366 -5.15 -18.13 4.96
N TYR A 367 -5.68 -19.32 5.28
CA TYR A 367 -5.10 -20.18 6.32
C TYR A 367 -3.67 -20.65 6.00
N SER A 368 -3.33 -20.76 4.74
CA SER A 368 -1.98 -21.04 4.24
C SER A 368 -1.07 -19.81 4.24
N HIS A 369 -1.58 -18.63 4.58
CA HIS A 369 -0.88 -17.34 4.40
C HIS A 369 -0.52 -17.02 2.94
N GLY A 370 -1.18 -17.68 1.97
CA GLY A 370 -0.85 -17.59 0.54
C GLY A 370 0.45 -18.33 0.15
N LEU A 371 1.08 -19.04 1.08
CA LEU A 371 2.33 -19.74 0.83
C LEU A 371 2.10 -21.04 0.05
N GLY A 372 2.82 -21.18 -1.08
CA GLY A 372 2.75 -22.37 -1.92
C GLY A 372 1.44 -22.55 -2.69
N GLU A 373 0.56 -21.55 -2.68
CA GLU A 373 -0.69 -21.55 -3.46
C GLU A 373 -0.54 -20.79 -4.77
N ALA A 374 -1.27 -21.25 -5.79
CA ALA A 374 -1.39 -20.57 -7.07
C ALA A 374 -2.84 -20.16 -7.29
N PHE A 375 -3.06 -18.89 -7.56
CA PHE A 375 -4.38 -18.31 -7.82
C PHE A 375 -4.57 -18.16 -9.34
N CYS A 376 -5.08 -19.20 -9.99
CA CYS A 376 -5.17 -19.29 -11.44
C CYS A 376 -6.58 -19.10 -12.00
N ASN A 377 -7.59 -19.27 -11.16
CA ASN A 377 -9.01 -19.14 -11.52
C ASN A 377 -9.84 -18.66 -10.33
N TYR A 378 -11.10 -18.21 -10.58
CA TYR A 378 -11.96 -17.68 -9.53
C TYR A 378 -12.28 -18.69 -8.41
N GLY A 379 -12.28 -20.01 -8.69
CA GLY A 379 -12.51 -21.03 -7.68
C GLY A 379 -11.46 -21.05 -6.58
N ASP A 380 -10.24 -20.58 -6.87
CA ASP A 380 -9.13 -20.57 -5.91
C ASP A 380 -9.37 -19.56 -4.78
N TYR A 381 -10.29 -18.58 -4.95
CA TYR A 381 -10.65 -17.57 -3.95
C TYR A 381 -11.92 -17.92 -3.15
N PHE A 382 -12.54 -19.11 -3.44
CA PHE A 382 -13.82 -19.51 -2.87
C PHE A 382 -13.85 -21.03 -2.59
N ASN A 383 -12.72 -21.59 -2.15
CA ASN A 383 -12.56 -23.03 -1.94
C ASN A 383 -12.57 -23.45 -0.46
N GLY A 384 -12.78 -22.49 0.47
CA GLY A 384 -12.83 -22.72 1.91
C GLY A 384 -11.45 -22.66 2.60
N HIS A 385 -10.41 -22.19 1.92
CA HIS A 385 -9.09 -21.93 2.50
C HIS A 385 -8.93 -20.49 2.99
N GLU A 386 -9.94 -19.67 2.81
CA GLU A 386 -9.93 -18.27 3.23
C GLU A 386 -10.25 -18.14 4.72
N ASP A 387 -9.62 -17.17 5.38
CA ASP A 387 -9.94 -16.80 6.77
C ASP A 387 -11.08 -15.76 6.79
N ASP A 388 -12.30 -16.23 6.93
CA ASP A 388 -13.49 -15.38 6.96
C ASP A 388 -13.49 -14.39 8.13
N ASN A 389 -12.80 -14.69 9.25
CA ASN A 389 -12.67 -13.75 10.37
C ASN A 389 -11.71 -12.61 10.03
N ALA A 390 -10.59 -12.90 9.37
CA ALA A 390 -9.67 -11.87 8.88
C ALA A 390 -10.30 -10.99 7.80
N ILE A 391 -11.03 -11.59 6.85
CA ILE A 391 -11.81 -10.87 5.83
C ILE A 391 -12.85 -9.95 6.49
N CYS A 392 -13.56 -10.44 7.49
CA CYS A 392 -14.53 -9.66 8.26
C CYS A 392 -13.84 -8.49 8.97
N TYR A 393 -12.70 -8.74 9.65
CA TYR A 393 -11.92 -7.70 10.31
C TYR A 393 -11.46 -6.61 9.33
N LEU A 394 -10.86 -6.98 8.19
CA LEU A 394 -10.39 -6.02 7.16
C LEU A 394 -11.54 -5.16 6.63
N THR A 395 -12.70 -5.77 6.41
CA THR A 395 -13.91 -5.07 5.98
C THR A 395 -14.36 -4.05 7.02
N LEU A 396 -14.40 -4.44 8.30
CA LEU A 396 -14.77 -3.55 9.42
C LEU A 396 -13.72 -2.44 9.63
N ALA A 397 -12.44 -2.74 9.44
CA ALA A 397 -11.37 -1.75 9.52
C ALA A 397 -11.57 -0.64 8.46
N ASN A 398 -11.85 -1.00 7.21
CA ASN A 398 -12.15 -0.03 6.16
C ASN A 398 -13.44 0.77 6.46
N CYS A 399 -14.49 0.11 6.94
CA CYS A 399 -15.72 0.80 7.37
C CYS A 399 -15.43 1.83 8.48
N LEU A 400 -14.67 1.46 9.50
CA LEU A 400 -14.27 2.36 10.59
C LEU A 400 -13.43 3.53 10.09
N ILE A 401 -12.40 3.24 9.31
CA ILE A 401 -11.47 4.26 8.80
C ILE A 401 -12.22 5.34 8.02
N HIS A 402 -13.15 4.95 7.14
CA HIS A 402 -13.96 5.88 6.36
C HIS A 402 -15.10 6.52 7.17
N GLU A 403 -15.56 5.89 8.25
CA GLU A 403 -16.47 6.53 9.22
C GLU A 403 -15.77 7.66 9.97
N VAL A 404 -14.53 7.44 10.42
CA VAL A 404 -13.71 8.43 11.13
C VAL A 404 -13.27 9.55 10.19
N ASN A 405 -12.78 9.19 9.00
CA ASN A 405 -12.34 10.13 7.99
C ASN A 405 -12.75 9.65 6.59
N LYS A 406 -13.84 10.20 6.05
CA LYS A 406 -14.36 9.84 4.72
C LYS A 406 -13.39 10.10 3.55
N HIS A 407 -12.30 10.81 3.78
CA HIS A 407 -11.25 11.11 2.81
C HIS A 407 -9.97 10.31 3.08
N ALA A 408 -10.02 9.39 4.02
CA ALA A 408 -8.90 8.50 4.29
C ALA A 408 -8.54 7.68 3.05
N ILE A 409 -7.28 7.27 3.01
CA ILE A 409 -6.69 6.46 1.94
C ILE A 409 -6.38 5.09 2.54
N THR A 410 -6.95 4.02 1.95
CA THR A 410 -6.63 2.66 2.36
C THR A 410 -6.06 1.86 1.20
N ILE A 411 -4.88 1.28 1.42
CA ILE A 411 -4.13 0.51 0.42
C ILE A 411 -3.88 -0.89 0.99
N ALA A 412 -4.19 -1.92 0.23
CA ALA A 412 -3.88 -3.29 0.60
C ALA A 412 -2.62 -3.78 -0.12
N GLU A 413 -1.66 -4.30 0.64
CA GLU A 413 -0.59 -5.13 0.09
C GLU A 413 -1.13 -6.55 -0.09
N GLU A 414 -1.48 -6.89 -1.32
CA GLU A 414 -2.12 -8.16 -1.62
C GLU A 414 -1.74 -8.64 -3.03
N VAL A 415 -1.16 -9.84 -3.11
CA VAL A 415 -0.58 -10.41 -4.33
C VAL A 415 -1.46 -11.47 -4.99
N SER A 416 -2.42 -12.08 -4.25
CA SER A 416 -3.22 -13.20 -4.78
C SER A 416 -4.20 -12.77 -5.88
N GLY A 417 -4.66 -11.53 -5.86
CA GLY A 417 -5.70 -11.02 -6.76
C GLY A 417 -7.14 -11.26 -6.27
N MET A 418 -7.35 -11.44 -4.95
CA MET A 418 -8.67 -11.66 -4.34
C MET A 418 -9.72 -10.70 -4.88
N PRO A 419 -10.80 -11.19 -5.52
CA PRO A 419 -11.86 -10.34 -6.06
C PRO A 419 -12.56 -9.50 -4.98
N GLY A 420 -12.81 -8.22 -5.27
CA GLY A 420 -13.54 -7.34 -4.38
C GLY A 420 -12.69 -6.67 -3.30
N LEU A 421 -11.37 -6.90 -3.25
CA LEU A 421 -10.51 -6.31 -2.23
C LEU A 421 -10.60 -4.79 -2.22
N ALA A 422 -10.42 -4.15 -3.38
CA ALA A 422 -10.54 -2.70 -3.54
C ALA A 422 -11.89 -2.27 -4.17
N ALA A 423 -12.93 -2.98 -3.83
CA ALA A 423 -14.32 -2.66 -4.16
C ALA A 423 -15.07 -2.17 -2.92
N LYS A 424 -16.10 -1.37 -3.13
CA LYS A 424 -16.91 -0.82 -2.03
C LYS A 424 -17.64 -1.90 -1.25
N PHE A 425 -17.80 -1.68 0.05
CA PHE A 425 -18.54 -2.57 0.92
C PHE A 425 -19.99 -2.80 0.45
N GLU A 426 -20.69 -1.74 0.01
CA GLU A 426 -22.07 -1.84 -0.48
C GLU A 426 -22.21 -2.68 -1.75
N ASP A 427 -21.13 -2.86 -2.49
CA ASP A 427 -21.05 -3.68 -3.69
C ASP A 427 -20.62 -5.14 -3.40
N GLY A 428 -20.35 -5.47 -2.13
CA GLY A 428 -19.87 -6.78 -1.69
C GLY A 428 -18.35 -6.90 -1.62
N GLY A 429 -17.63 -5.77 -1.70
CA GLY A 429 -16.18 -5.69 -1.54
C GLY A 429 -15.75 -5.47 -0.09
N TYR A 430 -14.41 -5.42 0.12
CA TYR A 430 -13.81 -5.26 1.45
C TYR A 430 -13.52 -3.80 1.83
N GLY A 431 -13.74 -2.86 0.89
CA GLY A 431 -13.73 -1.42 1.16
C GLY A 431 -12.37 -0.74 1.05
N PHE A 432 -11.30 -1.41 0.63
CA PHE A 432 -10.05 -0.72 0.33
C PHE A 432 -10.22 0.24 -0.85
N ASP A 433 -9.48 1.35 -0.84
CA ASP A 433 -9.46 2.29 -1.97
C ASP A 433 -8.53 1.81 -3.09
N TYR A 434 -7.44 1.13 -2.72
CA TYR A 434 -6.40 0.68 -3.64
C TYR A 434 -5.82 -0.68 -3.25
N ARG A 435 -5.33 -1.40 -4.26
CA ARG A 435 -4.45 -2.56 -4.14
C ARG A 435 -3.05 -2.21 -4.67
N MET A 436 -1.99 -2.73 -4.09
CA MET A 436 -0.65 -2.63 -4.67
C MET A 436 -0.53 -3.53 -5.90
N ALA A 437 0.02 -3.01 -6.99
CA ALA A 437 0.24 -3.78 -8.23
C ALA A 437 1.58 -4.53 -8.16
N MET A 438 1.65 -5.54 -7.30
CA MET A 438 2.88 -6.29 -6.97
C MET A 438 3.46 -7.06 -8.16
N ASN A 439 2.66 -7.38 -9.17
CA ASN A 439 3.11 -8.01 -10.40
C ASN A 439 4.11 -7.15 -11.20
N ILE A 440 4.01 -5.82 -11.12
CA ILE A 440 4.84 -4.90 -11.93
C ILE A 440 6.31 -4.92 -11.50
N PRO A 441 6.69 -4.73 -10.22
CA PRO A 441 8.09 -4.82 -9.80
C PRO A 441 8.68 -6.21 -10.05
N ASP A 442 7.92 -7.28 -9.81
CA ASP A 442 8.37 -8.66 -10.09
C ASP A 442 8.67 -8.85 -11.57
N TYR A 443 7.82 -8.33 -12.45
CA TYR A 443 8.05 -8.35 -13.89
C TYR A 443 9.33 -7.60 -14.28
N TRP A 444 9.56 -6.40 -13.73
CA TRP A 444 10.76 -5.63 -14.04
C TRP A 444 12.04 -6.31 -13.58
N ILE A 445 12.05 -6.83 -12.34
CA ILE A 445 13.20 -7.58 -11.81
C ILE A 445 13.50 -8.78 -12.66
N LYS A 446 12.48 -9.59 -13.00
CA LYS A 446 12.63 -10.76 -13.83
C LYS A 446 13.13 -10.40 -15.23
N THR A 447 12.55 -9.39 -15.85
CA THR A 447 12.94 -8.91 -17.19
C THR A 447 14.40 -8.48 -17.21
N ILE A 448 14.84 -7.63 -16.28
CA ILE A 448 16.20 -7.13 -16.21
C ILE A 448 17.22 -8.24 -15.89
N LYS A 449 16.83 -9.20 -15.06
CA LYS A 449 17.70 -10.31 -14.60
C LYS A 449 17.86 -11.42 -15.63
N GLU A 450 16.79 -11.75 -16.36
CA GLU A 450 16.74 -12.95 -17.20
C GLU A 450 16.84 -12.66 -18.69
N LEU A 451 16.50 -11.44 -19.13
CA LEU A 451 16.46 -11.09 -20.55
C LEU A 451 17.54 -10.07 -20.92
N LYS A 452 18.11 -10.22 -22.11
CA LYS A 452 18.92 -9.15 -22.73
C LYS A 452 18.00 -8.05 -23.26
N ASP A 453 18.50 -6.84 -23.43
CA ASP A 453 17.73 -5.71 -23.94
C ASP A 453 17.08 -6.01 -25.32
N GLU A 454 17.80 -6.77 -26.17
CA GLU A 454 17.33 -7.17 -27.50
C GLU A 454 16.10 -8.08 -27.46
N ASP A 455 15.87 -8.77 -26.34
CA ASP A 455 14.79 -9.73 -26.16
C ASP A 455 13.55 -9.10 -25.48
N TRP A 456 13.61 -7.83 -25.09
CA TRP A 456 12.47 -7.15 -24.46
C TRP A 456 11.34 -6.96 -25.48
N LYS A 457 10.13 -7.37 -25.08
CA LYS A 457 8.93 -7.30 -25.92
C LYS A 457 8.00 -6.19 -25.46
N PRO A 458 7.83 -5.11 -26.25
CA PRO A 458 6.86 -4.06 -25.95
C PRO A 458 5.44 -4.55 -25.67
N SER A 459 4.98 -5.61 -26.36
CA SER A 459 3.68 -6.22 -26.12
C SER A 459 3.56 -6.79 -24.70
N SER A 460 4.60 -7.48 -24.22
CA SER A 460 4.63 -8.03 -22.85
C SER A 460 4.73 -6.94 -21.80
N ILE A 461 5.57 -5.93 -22.02
CA ILE A 461 5.69 -4.75 -21.14
C ILE A 461 4.32 -4.07 -21.00
N PHE A 462 3.67 -3.76 -22.11
CA PHE A 462 2.39 -3.05 -22.12
C PHE A 462 1.25 -3.86 -21.50
N TRP A 463 1.28 -5.17 -21.70
CA TRP A 463 0.32 -6.07 -21.07
C TRP A 463 0.52 -6.06 -19.55
N GLU A 464 1.73 -6.24 -19.07
CA GLU A 464 2.01 -6.37 -17.63
C GLU A 464 1.73 -5.09 -16.83
N VAL A 465 2.15 -3.93 -17.32
CA VAL A 465 1.88 -2.65 -16.63
C VAL A 465 0.38 -2.29 -16.60
N LYS A 466 -0.46 -3.02 -17.35
CA LYS A 466 -1.92 -2.89 -17.39
C LYS A 466 -2.64 -4.12 -16.81
N ASN A 467 -1.91 -5.16 -16.44
CA ASN A 467 -2.48 -6.39 -15.89
C ASN A 467 -3.01 -6.16 -14.49
N ARG A 468 -4.30 -5.86 -14.41
CA ARG A 468 -5.04 -5.58 -13.18
C ARG A 468 -6.54 -5.77 -13.40
N ARG A 469 -7.28 -5.95 -12.34
CA ARG A 469 -8.74 -5.96 -12.38
C ARG A 469 -9.27 -4.61 -12.85
N SER A 470 -10.27 -4.65 -13.74
CA SER A 470 -10.86 -3.43 -14.32
C SER A 470 -11.75 -2.66 -13.34
N ASP A 471 -12.24 -3.33 -12.30
CA ASP A 471 -13.15 -2.81 -11.27
C ASP A 471 -12.42 -2.27 -10.03
N GLU A 472 -11.09 -2.36 -9.98
CA GLU A 472 -10.25 -1.90 -8.88
C GLU A 472 -9.24 -0.82 -9.30
N LYS A 473 -8.84 -0.01 -8.34
CA LYS A 473 -7.72 0.92 -8.49
C LYS A 473 -6.47 0.31 -7.89
N THR A 474 -5.34 0.54 -8.56
CA THR A 474 -4.05 0.03 -8.11
C THR A 474 -3.03 1.13 -7.93
N ILE A 475 -2.07 0.87 -7.03
CA ILE A 475 -0.83 1.65 -6.93
C ILE A 475 0.24 0.89 -7.72
N SER A 476 0.64 1.48 -8.85
CA SER A 476 1.71 0.93 -9.69
C SER A 476 3.07 1.44 -9.23
N TYR A 477 4.09 0.60 -9.31
CA TYR A 477 5.47 0.97 -8.93
C TYR A 477 6.48 0.07 -9.63
N CYS A 478 7.70 0.57 -9.77
CA CYS A 478 8.78 -0.21 -10.37
C CYS A 478 9.51 -1.06 -9.33
N GLU A 479 9.70 -0.47 -8.16
CA GLU A 479 10.31 -1.09 -6.98
C GLU A 479 9.87 -0.35 -5.72
N SER A 480 9.72 -1.06 -4.60
CA SER A 480 9.51 -0.55 -3.25
C SER A 480 10.73 -0.84 -2.39
N HIS A 481 10.59 -0.75 -1.07
CA HIS A 481 11.64 -1.20 -0.14
C HIS A 481 11.95 -2.69 -0.28
N ASP A 482 10.98 -3.54 -0.63
CA ASP A 482 11.12 -5.00 -0.69
C ASP A 482 12.15 -5.45 -1.72
N GLN A 483 12.19 -4.81 -2.91
CA GLN A 483 13.08 -5.20 -3.98
C GLN A 483 14.54 -4.84 -3.73
N ALA A 484 14.82 -3.95 -2.77
CA ALA A 484 16.16 -3.51 -2.41
C ALA A 484 16.70 -4.16 -1.13
N LEU A 485 15.99 -5.14 -0.55
CA LEU A 485 16.37 -5.82 0.69
C LEU A 485 17.62 -6.67 0.52
N VAL A 486 18.20 -7.06 1.67
CA VAL A 486 19.40 -7.88 1.77
C VAL A 486 19.36 -9.10 0.83
N GLY A 487 20.37 -9.20 -0.02
CA GLY A 487 20.51 -10.27 -1.00
C GLY A 487 19.90 -9.95 -2.37
N ASP A 488 19.26 -8.81 -2.50
CA ASP A 488 18.77 -8.30 -3.78
C ASP A 488 19.33 -6.91 -4.12
N LYS A 489 18.97 -6.34 -5.26
CA LYS A 489 19.54 -5.11 -5.81
C LYS A 489 18.45 -4.18 -6.30
N THR A 490 18.64 -2.86 -6.17
CA THR A 490 17.81 -1.86 -6.83
C THR A 490 17.81 -2.04 -8.36
N ILE A 491 16.77 -1.57 -9.03
CA ILE A 491 16.67 -1.62 -10.51
C ILE A 491 17.90 -0.99 -11.14
N ILE A 492 18.30 0.19 -10.71
CA ILE A 492 19.46 0.87 -11.29
C ILE A 492 20.76 0.07 -11.10
N PHE A 493 20.95 -0.53 -9.92
CA PHE A 493 22.13 -1.35 -9.67
C PHE A 493 22.10 -2.65 -10.48
N ARG A 494 20.93 -3.22 -10.74
CA ARG A 494 20.79 -4.36 -11.67
C ARG A 494 21.13 -3.99 -13.11
N LEU A 495 20.80 -2.78 -13.53
CA LEU A 495 21.07 -2.29 -14.88
C LEU A 495 22.54 -1.97 -15.13
N ILE A 496 23.28 -1.48 -14.12
CA ILE A 496 24.62 -0.91 -14.27
C ILE A 496 25.69 -1.73 -13.53
N ASP A 497 25.32 -2.31 -12.36
CA ASP A 497 26.19 -3.03 -11.44
C ASP A 497 27.35 -2.15 -10.91
N ALA A 498 28.53 -2.72 -10.71
CA ALA A 498 29.70 -2.06 -10.10
C ALA A 498 30.17 -0.81 -10.84
N ASP A 499 29.87 -0.66 -12.12
CA ASP A 499 30.20 0.52 -12.92
C ASP A 499 29.61 1.82 -12.34
N MET A 500 28.52 1.74 -11.56
CA MET A 500 27.97 2.89 -10.83
C MET A 500 28.98 3.55 -9.87
N TYR A 501 29.90 2.80 -9.30
CA TYR A 501 30.88 3.33 -8.36
C TYR A 501 32.05 4.05 -9.05
N TRP A 502 32.32 3.74 -10.31
CA TRP A 502 33.48 4.21 -11.02
C TRP A 502 33.15 5.13 -12.21
N HIS A 503 31.98 4.93 -12.82
CA HIS A 503 31.60 5.50 -14.11
C HIS A 503 30.31 6.30 -14.08
N PHE A 504 29.96 6.89 -12.93
CA PHE A 504 28.73 7.67 -12.78
C PHE A 504 29.00 9.18 -12.67
N LYS A 505 30.11 9.63 -13.27
CA LYS A 505 30.46 11.05 -13.38
C LYS A 505 29.94 11.63 -14.69
N LYS A 506 29.56 12.90 -14.63
CA LYS A 506 29.16 13.67 -15.80
C LYS A 506 30.28 13.68 -16.83
N GLY A 507 29.99 13.32 -18.09
CA GLY A 507 30.94 13.25 -19.18
C GLY A 507 31.84 12.00 -19.20
N ASP A 508 31.55 11.00 -18.36
CA ASP A 508 32.16 9.68 -18.47
C ASP A 508 31.40 8.85 -19.53
N GLU A 509 32.13 8.41 -20.56
CA GLU A 509 31.57 7.68 -21.71
C GLU A 509 31.48 6.15 -21.45
N ASN A 510 30.86 5.76 -20.32
CA ASN A 510 30.63 4.35 -20.01
C ASN A 510 29.30 3.88 -20.59
N GLU A 511 29.35 2.86 -21.46
CA GLU A 511 28.14 2.32 -22.13
C GLU A 511 27.12 1.71 -21.15
N MET A 512 27.58 1.04 -20.08
CA MET A 512 26.69 0.44 -19.08
C MET A 512 25.98 1.51 -18.26
N ALA A 513 26.66 2.59 -17.89
CA ALA A 513 26.06 3.71 -17.20
C ALA A 513 25.02 4.41 -18.08
N HIS A 514 25.32 4.69 -19.34
CA HIS A 514 24.37 5.30 -20.29
C HIS A 514 23.16 4.39 -20.53
N ARG A 515 23.38 3.08 -20.71
CA ARG A 515 22.32 2.08 -20.81
C ARG A 515 21.39 2.11 -19.59
N GLY A 516 21.98 2.06 -18.40
CA GLY A 516 21.19 2.01 -17.16
C GLY A 516 20.39 3.30 -16.94
N ILE A 517 20.98 4.47 -17.18
CA ILE A 517 20.29 5.76 -17.08
C ILE A 517 19.10 5.83 -18.05
N ALA A 518 19.30 5.42 -19.31
CA ALA A 518 18.23 5.42 -20.31
C ALA A 518 17.08 4.48 -19.93
N LEU A 519 17.38 3.22 -19.60
CA LEU A 519 16.38 2.22 -19.26
C LEU A 519 15.65 2.53 -17.94
N HIS A 520 16.35 3.04 -16.93
CA HIS A 520 15.73 3.44 -15.67
C HIS A 520 14.63 4.50 -15.90
N LYS A 521 14.92 5.52 -16.71
CA LYS A 521 13.93 6.55 -17.09
C LYS A 521 12.73 5.93 -17.82
N MET A 522 12.97 5.05 -18.78
CA MET A 522 11.92 4.43 -19.59
C MET A 522 11.04 3.49 -18.77
N ILE A 523 11.61 2.68 -17.89
CA ILE A 523 10.89 1.78 -16.98
C ILE A 523 9.94 2.59 -16.08
N ARG A 524 10.44 3.67 -15.47
CA ARG A 524 9.65 4.53 -14.60
C ARG A 524 8.54 5.24 -15.38
N LEU A 525 8.84 5.78 -16.54
CA LEU A 525 7.86 6.49 -17.36
C LEU A 525 6.74 5.57 -17.85
N VAL A 526 7.02 4.38 -18.37
CA VAL A 526 5.97 3.48 -18.85
C VAL A 526 5.09 2.98 -17.69
N THR A 527 5.66 2.76 -16.51
CA THR A 527 4.91 2.37 -15.32
C THR A 527 4.02 3.51 -14.81
N ALA A 528 4.58 4.72 -14.65
CA ALA A 528 3.84 5.89 -14.15
C ALA A 528 2.77 6.37 -15.15
N SER A 529 3.01 6.25 -16.45
CA SER A 529 2.06 6.70 -17.48
C SER A 529 0.86 5.77 -17.68
N THR A 530 0.89 4.55 -17.15
CA THR A 530 -0.20 3.55 -17.28
C THR A 530 -1.06 3.36 -16.01
N ILE A 531 -0.84 4.11 -14.96
CA ILE A 531 -1.58 4.01 -13.67
C ILE A 531 -3.10 4.16 -13.84
N ASN A 532 -3.89 3.53 -12.95
CA ASN A 532 -5.33 3.77 -12.83
C ASN A 532 -5.76 4.31 -11.46
N GLY A 533 -4.88 4.30 -10.48
CA GLY A 533 -5.07 4.83 -9.13
C GLY A 533 -3.93 5.77 -8.75
N GLY A 534 -2.75 5.21 -8.54
CA GLY A 534 -1.58 5.95 -8.12
C GLY A 534 -0.26 5.34 -8.58
N TYR A 535 0.82 6.04 -8.23
CA TYR A 535 2.21 5.64 -8.46
C TYR A 535 2.98 5.75 -7.15
N LEU A 536 3.86 4.79 -6.87
CA LEU A 536 4.71 4.78 -5.69
C LEU A 536 6.19 4.78 -6.12
N ASN A 537 6.98 5.58 -5.41
CA ASN A 537 8.43 5.57 -5.44
C ASN A 537 8.98 5.36 -4.03
N PHE A 538 9.93 4.45 -3.86
CA PHE A 538 10.69 4.33 -2.62
C PHE A 538 11.84 5.33 -2.60
N MET A 539 12.08 5.97 -1.45
CA MET A 539 13.07 7.02 -1.26
C MET A 539 14.46 6.67 -1.83
N GLY A 540 14.98 7.52 -2.70
CA GLY A 540 16.25 7.36 -3.37
C GLY A 540 16.16 6.68 -4.73
N ASN A 541 15.09 5.93 -5.02
CA ASN A 541 14.95 5.27 -6.32
C ASN A 541 14.69 6.26 -7.45
N GLU A 542 14.10 7.42 -7.16
CA GLU A 542 13.87 8.50 -8.13
C GLU A 542 15.17 9.03 -8.74
N PHE A 543 16.25 9.05 -7.98
CA PHE A 543 17.56 9.47 -8.50
C PHE A 543 18.53 8.30 -8.73
N GLY A 544 18.05 7.04 -8.59
CA GLY A 544 18.88 5.86 -8.81
C GLY A 544 19.94 5.63 -7.74
N HIS A 545 19.55 5.71 -6.45
CA HIS A 545 20.46 5.37 -5.34
C HIS A 545 21.10 4.00 -5.56
N PRO A 546 22.44 3.87 -5.52
CA PRO A 546 23.13 2.69 -6.03
C PRO A 546 23.06 1.47 -5.12
N GLU A 547 22.80 1.66 -3.83
CA GLU A 547 23.00 0.62 -2.82
C GLU A 547 21.69 -0.07 -2.43
N TRP A 548 21.82 -1.35 -2.11
CA TRP A 548 20.77 -2.14 -1.46
C TRP A 548 20.54 -1.69 -0.01
N ILE A 549 19.57 -2.28 0.67
CA ILE A 549 19.28 -2.02 2.08
C ILE A 549 19.82 -3.19 2.93
N ASP A 550 20.68 -2.88 3.88
CA ASP A 550 21.17 -3.82 4.90
C ASP A 550 21.26 -3.10 6.26
N PHE A 551 20.30 -3.41 7.13
CA PHE A 551 20.25 -2.81 8.45
C PHE A 551 21.34 -3.31 9.38
N PRO A 552 21.69 -2.56 10.44
CA PRO A 552 22.65 -2.98 11.44
C PRO A 552 22.28 -4.34 12.04
N ARG A 553 23.18 -5.30 11.91
CA ARG A 553 23.09 -6.67 12.44
C ARG A 553 24.47 -7.22 12.72
N GLU A 554 24.55 -8.32 13.46
CA GLU A 554 25.84 -8.94 13.81
C GLU A 554 26.69 -9.23 12.56
N GLY A 555 26.08 -9.78 11.51
CA GLY A 555 26.78 -10.16 10.28
C GLY A 555 27.41 -9.02 9.48
N ASN A 556 27.04 -7.75 9.74
CA ASN A 556 27.66 -6.56 9.12
C ASN A 556 28.34 -5.65 10.13
N GLY A 557 28.61 -6.16 11.36
CA GLY A 557 29.28 -5.40 12.42
C GLY A 557 28.44 -4.23 12.95
N TRP A 558 27.11 -4.33 12.90
CA TRP A 558 26.15 -3.30 13.33
C TRP A 558 26.29 -1.98 12.55
N SER A 559 26.70 -2.08 11.27
CA SER A 559 26.95 -0.93 10.40
C SER A 559 25.65 -0.32 9.88
N HIS A 560 25.58 1.02 9.89
CA HIS A 560 24.53 1.81 9.24
C HIS A 560 24.84 2.16 7.79
N LYS A 561 25.96 1.69 7.23
CA LYS A 561 26.43 2.07 5.89
C LYS A 561 25.37 1.91 4.79
N TYR A 562 24.63 0.81 4.83
CA TYR A 562 23.59 0.48 3.86
C TYR A 562 22.17 0.73 4.39
N ALA A 563 22.03 1.30 5.59
CA ALA A 563 20.77 1.69 6.21
C ALA A 563 20.60 3.22 6.20
N ARG A 564 20.92 3.85 5.08
CA ARG A 564 20.83 5.30 4.88
C ARG A 564 20.52 5.63 3.43
N ARG A 565 20.23 6.91 3.16
CA ARG A 565 20.14 7.46 1.81
C ARG A 565 21.13 8.59 1.65
N GLN A 566 21.96 8.50 0.63
CA GLN A 566 23.04 9.43 0.34
C GLN A 566 22.51 10.55 -0.57
N TRP A 567 21.84 11.53 0.02
CA TRP A 567 21.31 12.71 -0.70
C TRP A 567 22.40 13.54 -1.36
N ASN A 568 23.60 13.49 -0.82
CA ASN A 568 24.77 14.14 -1.42
C ASN A 568 25.09 13.64 -2.84
N LEU A 569 24.64 12.45 -3.22
CA LEU A 569 24.81 11.93 -4.58
C LEU A 569 23.97 12.71 -5.60
N VAL A 570 22.69 12.93 -5.30
CA VAL A 570 21.81 13.70 -6.19
C VAL A 570 22.08 15.19 -6.15
N ASP A 571 22.60 15.72 -5.03
CA ASP A 571 22.96 17.12 -4.86
C ASP A 571 24.27 17.48 -5.58
N ASN A 572 25.12 16.49 -5.90
CA ASN A 572 26.36 16.69 -6.59
C ASN A 572 26.16 16.66 -8.11
N HIS A 573 26.13 17.85 -8.73
CA HIS A 573 25.94 18.01 -10.18
C HIS A 573 27.10 17.51 -11.05
N GLU A 574 28.24 17.10 -10.49
CA GLU A 574 29.29 16.38 -11.17
C GLU A 574 29.02 14.88 -11.35
N LEU A 575 27.94 14.36 -10.69
CA LEU A 575 27.49 12.98 -10.79
C LEU A 575 26.20 12.89 -11.61
N CYS A 576 25.93 11.72 -12.20
CA CYS A 576 24.76 11.51 -13.05
C CYS A 576 23.44 11.33 -12.30
N TYR A 577 23.46 11.18 -10.97
CA TYR A 577 22.23 10.95 -10.17
C TYR A 577 21.18 12.07 -10.32
N HIS A 578 21.63 13.33 -10.45
CA HIS A 578 20.71 14.46 -10.61
C HIS A 578 19.89 14.37 -11.91
N TYR A 579 20.43 13.78 -12.98
CA TYR A 579 19.70 13.57 -14.24
C TYR A 579 18.46 12.68 -14.06
N LEU A 580 18.58 11.64 -13.24
CA LEU A 580 17.47 10.74 -12.93
C LEU A 580 16.41 11.43 -12.06
N GLY A 581 16.84 12.17 -11.02
CA GLY A 581 15.94 12.94 -10.17
C GLY A 581 15.22 14.06 -10.92
N ASP A 582 15.91 14.76 -11.81
CA ASP A 582 15.31 15.80 -12.65
C ASP A 582 14.30 15.21 -13.66
N PHE A 583 14.62 14.06 -14.23
CA PHE A 583 13.67 13.34 -15.09
C PHE A 583 12.44 12.88 -14.33
N ASP A 584 12.59 12.32 -13.13
CA ASP A 584 11.45 11.86 -12.29
C ASP A 584 10.50 13.03 -12.02
N ARG A 585 11.02 14.19 -11.66
CA ARG A 585 10.25 15.42 -11.43
C ARG A 585 9.47 15.87 -12.66
N GLU A 586 10.10 15.94 -13.82
CA GLU A 586 9.42 16.32 -15.07
C GLU A 586 8.44 15.25 -15.54
N MET A 587 8.69 13.97 -15.29
CA MET A 587 7.76 12.87 -15.51
C MET A 587 6.48 13.06 -14.67
N LEU A 588 6.60 13.30 -13.37
CA LEU A 588 5.45 13.54 -12.47
C LEU A 588 4.68 14.80 -12.89
N LYS A 589 5.37 15.88 -13.24
CA LYS A 589 4.77 17.11 -13.75
C LYS A 589 4.02 16.87 -15.06
N THR A 590 4.57 16.06 -15.96
CA THR A 590 3.93 15.72 -17.25
C THR A 590 2.65 14.95 -17.02
N ILE A 591 2.65 13.90 -16.21
CA ILE A 591 1.43 13.11 -15.95
C ILE A 591 0.38 13.89 -15.16
N THR A 592 0.77 14.82 -14.30
CA THR A 592 -0.16 15.67 -13.54
C THR A 592 -0.67 16.86 -14.32
N SER A 593 -0.07 17.19 -15.48
CA SER A 593 -0.55 18.25 -16.39
C SER A 593 -1.92 17.92 -17.00
N GLU A 594 -2.25 16.63 -17.11
CA GLU A 594 -3.54 16.16 -17.62
C GLU A 594 -4.55 15.96 -16.49
N LYS A 595 -5.66 16.68 -16.58
CA LYS A 595 -6.76 16.59 -15.60
C LYS A 595 -7.33 15.18 -15.55
N ASN A 596 -7.45 14.62 -14.34
CA ASN A 596 -7.95 13.25 -14.13
C ASN A 596 -7.13 12.17 -14.85
N PHE A 597 -5.84 12.35 -14.96
CA PHE A 597 -4.94 11.42 -15.65
C PHE A 597 -5.22 9.95 -15.30
N ASN A 598 -5.31 9.62 -14.02
CA ASN A 598 -5.57 8.26 -13.54
C ASN A 598 -6.95 7.68 -13.94
N LYS A 599 -7.90 8.51 -14.39
CA LYS A 599 -9.23 8.09 -14.87
C LYS A 599 -9.32 8.03 -16.38
N THR A 600 -8.36 8.65 -17.10
CA THR A 600 -8.32 8.67 -18.54
C THR A 600 -7.85 7.30 -19.06
N PRO A 601 -8.55 6.68 -20.00
CA PRO A 601 -8.14 5.38 -20.53
C PRO A 601 -6.77 5.42 -21.20
N VAL A 602 -6.02 4.33 -21.07
CA VAL A 602 -4.80 4.07 -21.82
C VAL A 602 -5.20 3.41 -23.14
N VAL A 603 -5.02 4.12 -24.24
CA VAL A 603 -5.42 3.66 -25.57
C VAL A 603 -4.16 3.30 -26.35
N GLU A 604 -3.99 2.01 -26.62
CA GLU A 604 -2.90 1.53 -27.46
C GLU A 604 -3.01 2.10 -28.88
N ILE A 605 -1.91 2.63 -29.37
CA ILE A 605 -1.77 3.12 -30.74
C ILE A 605 -1.02 2.09 -31.58
N TRP A 606 0.09 1.60 -31.04
CA TRP A 606 0.98 0.68 -31.77
C TRP A 606 1.93 -0.07 -30.81
N HIS A 607 2.16 -1.33 -31.11
CA HIS A 607 3.34 -2.02 -30.63
C HIS A 607 3.96 -2.86 -31.75
N ASN A 608 5.28 -3.04 -31.71
CA ASN A 608 6.00 -3.91 -32.60
C ASN A 608 7.17 -4.53 -31.84
N ASP A 609 7.07 -5.82 -31.54
CA ASP A 609 8.11 -6.56 -30.80
C ASP A 609 9.40 -6.70 -31.64
N GLY A 610 9.31 -6.78 -32.95
CA GLY A 610 10.47 -6.86 -33.84
C GLY A 610 11.24 -5.55 -33.93
N ASP A 611 10.59 -4.41 -33.83
CA ASP A 611 11.19 -3.08 -33.78
C ASP A 611 11.46 -2.62 -32.33
N GLN A 612 10.90 -3.30 -31.35
CA GLN A 612 10.89 -2.95 -29.93
C GLN A 612 10.29 -1.55 -29.65
N VAL A 613 9.23 -1.21 -30.40
CA VAL A 613 8.52 0.09 -30.29
C VAL A 613 7.16 -0.10 -29.67
N LEU A 614 6.81 0.81 -28.75
CA LEU A 614 5.50 0.91 -28.11
C LEU A 614 4.99 2.35 -28.22
N ALA A 615 3.71 2.52 -28.56
CA ALA A 615 3.04 3.83 -28.51
C ALA A 615 1.61 3.69 -27.98
N PHE A 616 1.20 4.59 -27.09
CA PHE A 616 -0.17 4.68 -26.60
C PHE A 616 -0.54 6.13 -26.29
N MET A 617 -1.83 6.42 -26.34
CA MET A 617 -2.37 7.72 -25.95
C MET A 617 -3.06 7.65 -24.58
N ARG A 618 -3.00 8.77 -23.88
CA ARG A 618 -3.75 9.00 -22.66
C ARG A 618 -4.19 10.45 -22.59
N GLY A 619 -5.47 10.70 -22.87
CA GLY A 619 -5.94 12.06 -23.13
C GLY A 619 -5.26 12.66 -24.36
N ASP A 620 -4.71 13.86 -24.20
CA ASP A 620 -3.96 14.54 -25.25
C ASP A 620 -2.45 14.20 -25.27
N LEU A 621 -2.01 13.32 -24.36
CA LEU A 621 -0.60 12.87 -24.31
C LEU A 621 -0.42 11.58 -25.13
N LEU A 622 0.55 11.61 -26.03
CA LEU A 622 1.06 10.47 -26.78
C LEU A 622 2.41 10.05 -26.16
N PHE A 623 2.47 8.84 -25.66
CA PHE A 623 3.70 8.22 -25.12
C PHE A 623 4.28 7.29 -26.18
N VAL A 624 5.55 7.44 -26.50
CA VAL A 624 6.26 6.62 -27.48
C VAL A 624 7.57 6.14 -26.88
N PHE A 625 7.83 4.85 -27.01
CA PHE A 625 9.03 4.18 -26.49
C PHE A 625 9.72 3.41 -27.60
N ASN A 626 11.03 3.56 -27.73
CA ASN A 626 11.88 2.70 -28.51
C ASN A 626 12.85 1.98 -27.55
N PHE A 627 12.54 0.73 -27.21
CA PHE A 627 13.37 -0.11 -26.33
C PHE A 627 14.58 -0.72 -27.05
N SER A 628 14.67 -0.63 -28.37
CA SER A 628 15.78 -1.22 -29.12
C SER A 628 17.11 -0.66 -28.64
N PRO A 629 18.10 -1.53 -28.32
CA PRO A 629 19.41 -1.09 -27.86
C PRO A 629 20.26 -0.41 -28.94
N THR A 630 19.98 -0.71 -30.23
CA THR A 630 20.88 -0.31 -31.33
C THR A 630 20.18 0.35 -32.51
N ARG A 631 18.83 0.22 -32.63
CA ARG A 631 18.11 0.70 -33.79
C ARG A 631 17.41 2.02 -33.53
N SER A 632 17.83 3.06 -34.23
CA SER A 632 17.12 4.32 -34.35
C SER A 632 16.27 4.31 -35.63
N PHE A 633 15.10 4.92 -35.60
CA PHE A 633 14.17 4.97 -36.73
C PHE A 633 13.96 6.42 -37.14
N THR A 634 14.16 6.71 -38.42
CA THR A 634 13.75 7.96 -39.05
C THR A 634 12.32 7.84 -39.53
N ASP A 635 11.46 8.75 -39.49
CA ASP A 635 10.08 8.70 -40.04
C ASP A 635 9.21 7.53 -39.55
N TYR A 636 9.35 7.09 -38.29
CA TYR A 636 8.49 6.05 -37.75
C TYR A 636 7.04 6.59 -37.60
N GLY A 637 6.10 5.96 -38.29
CA GLY A 637 4.74 6.49 -38.45
C GLY A 637 3.76 5.92 -37.42
N PHE A 638 2.96 6.80 -36.81
CA PHE A 638 1.87 6.44 -35.91
C PHE A 638 0.54 6.99 -36.41
N LEU A 639 -0.50 6.17 -36.39
CA LEU A 639 -1.87 6.60 -36.71
C LEU A 639 -2.51 7.17 -35.44
N VAL A 640 -2.46 8.47 -35.30
CA VAL A 640 -2.99 9.23 -34.16
C VAL A 640 -4.08 10.20 -34.58
N PRO A 641 -4.87 10.79 -33.67
CA PRO A 641 -5.82 11.86 -34.03
C PRO A 641 -5.12 13.00 -34.76
N THR A 642 -5.72 13.41 -35.92
CA THR A 642 -5.20 14.51 -36.76
C THR A 642 -4.93 15.78 -35.95
N GLY A 643 -3.79 16.43 -36.19
CA GLY A 643 -3.44 17.67 -35.54
C GLY A 643 -1.92 17.92 -35.46
N SER A 644 -1.58 18.85 -34.59
CA SER A 644 -0.18 19.18 -34.25
C SER A 644 0.18 18.63 -32.85
N TYR A 645 1.42 18.25 -32.69
CA TYR A 645 1.96 17.65 -31.48
C TYR A 645 3.28 18.31 -31.10
N SER A 646 3.43 18.72 -29.84
CA SER A 646 4.67 19.28 -29.31
C SER A 646 5.28 18.31 -28.30
N VAL A 647 6.60 18.16 -28.31
CA VAL A 647 7.33 17.36 -27.32
C VAL A 647 7.20 18.05 -25.97
N VAL A 648 6.80 17.31 -24.92
CA VAL A 648 6.68 17.79 -23.54
C VAL A 648 7.62 17.06 -22.58
N LEU A 649 8.15 15.92 -23.00
CA LEU A 649 9.20 15.18 -22.29
C LEU A 649 9.97 14.31 -23.26
N ASP A 650 11.31 14.45 -23.29
CA ASP A 650 12.22 13.57 -24.01
C ASP A 650 13.23 12.97 -23.04
N SER A 651 13.24 11.64 -22.92
CA SER A 651 14.17 10.94 -22.04
C SER A 651 15.62 11.04 -22.51
N ASP A 652 15.87 11.41 -23.77
CA ASP A 652 17.20 11.61 -24.36
C ASP A 652 17.67 13.08 -24.32
N SER A 653 16.87 13.97 -23.72
CA SER A 653 17.30 15.37 -23.51
C SER A 653 18.60 15.43 -22.70
N LYS A 654 19.46 16.38 -23.05
CA LYS A 654 20.72 16.67 -22.33
C LYS A 654 20.47 17.04 -20.86
N ASP A 655 19.34 17.63 -20.57
CA ASP A 655 18.92 17.98 -19.20
C ASP A 655 18.76 16.73 -18.32
N PHE A 656 18.56 15.56 -18.93
CA PHE A 656 18.41 14.27 -18.26
C PHE A 656 19.55 13.28 -18.59
N GLY A 657 20.73 13.81 -18.99
CA GLY A 657 21.91 13.01 -19.27
C GLY A 657 21.83 12.18 -20.56
N GLY A 658 20.94 12.56 -21.48
CA GLY A 658 20.84 11.95 -22.81
C GLY A 658 21.72 12.64 -23.85
N ASN A 659 21.61 12.16 -25.09
CA ASN A 659 22.41 12.65 -26.21
C ASN A 659 21.82 13.91 -26.87
N GLY A 660 20.50 14.18 -26.65
CA GLY A 660 19.79 15.29 -27.25
C GLY A 660 19.63 15.15 -28.76
N LEU A 661 19.24 13.97 -29.22
CA LEU A 661 19.12 13.64 -30.64
C LEU A 661 17.82 14.17 -31.28
N ASN A 662 16.84 14.54 -30.47
CA ASN A 662 15.62 15.20 -30.91
C ASN A 662 15.70 16.72 -30.69
N ASP A 663 14.94 17.45 -31.49
CA ASP A 663 14.70 18.89 -31.29
C ASP A 663 13.35 19.06 -30.59
N ASP A 664 13.36 19.25 -29.27
CA ASP A 664 12.19 19.40 -28.43
C ASP A 664 11.38 20.68 -28.74
N THR A 665 11.93 21.61 -29.51
CA THR A 665 11.23 22.83 -29.93
C THR A 665 10.35 22.62 -31.19
N MET A 666 10.50 21.47 -31.85
CA MET A 666 9.74 21.17 -33.06
C MET A 666 8.28 20.85 -32.75
N THR A 667 7.39 21.41 -33.59
CA THR A 667 6.00 20.99 -33.66
C THR A 667 5.84 19.96 -34.79
N HIS A 668 5.40 18.78 -34.44
CA HIS A 668 5.14 17.69 -35.37
C HIS A 668 3.70 17.75 -35.87
N LEU A 669 3.52 17.61 -37.17
CA LEU A 669 2.19 17.64 -37.80
C LEU A 669 1.80 16.28 -38.37
N THR A 670 0.57 15.88 -38.20
CA THR A 670 0.05 14.73 -38.96
C THR A 670 -0.05 15.07 -40.45
N ASN A 671 0.39 14.15 -41.29
CA ASN A 671 0.41 14.33 -42.75
C ASN A 671 -0.04 13.06 -43.46
N TYR A 672 -0.59 13.26 -44.68
CA TYR A 672 -0.85 12.12 -45.57
C TYR A 672 0.46 11.49 -46.03
N ASP A 673 0.55 10.16 -45.89
CA ASP A 673 1.64 9.44 -46.50
C ASP A 673 1.39 9.28 -48.00
N PRO A 674 2.31 9.72 -48.90
CA PRO A 674 2.16 9.57 -50.35
C PRO A 674 1.95 8.13 -50.82
N LEU A 675 2.43 7.13 -50.06
CA LEU A 675 2.27 5.72 -50.39
C LEU A 675 0.88 5.18 -50.04
N TYR A 676 0.12 5.87 -49.17
CA TYR A 676 -1.21 5.47 -48.67
C TYR A 676 -2.31 6.46 -48.99
N VAL A 677 -2.15 7.28 -50.04
CA VAL A 677 -3.10 8.34 -50.46
C VAL A 677 -4.53 7.82 -50.63
N LYS A 678 -4.72 6.57 -51.01
CA LYS A 678 -6.04 5.97 -51.22
C LYS A 678 -6.86 5.87 -49.92
N ASP A 679 -6.22 5.72 -48.79
CA ASP A 679 -6.90 5.52 -47.50
C ASP A 679 -7.19 6.84 -46.76
N ARG A 680 -6.69 7.97 -47.26
CA ARG A 680 -6.80 9.31 -46.64
C ARG A 680 -6.45 9.33 -45.13
N LYS A 681 -5.51 8.50 -44.72
CA LYS A 681 -5.03 8.46 -43.34
C LYS A 681 -3.86 9.39 -43.15
N GLU A 682 -3.90 10.17 -42.08
CA GLU A 682 -2.80 11.03 -41.68
C GLU A 682 -1.95 10.31 -40.65
N TRP A 683 -0.64 10.41 -40.80
CA TRP A 683 0.34 9.77 -39.92
C TRP A 683 1.20 10.83 -39.24
N LEU A 684 1.44 10.67 -37.95
CA LEU A 684 2.47 11.38 -37.24
C LEU A 684 3.77 10.60 -37.41
N LYS A 685 4.79 11.21 -38.04
CA LYS A 685 6.10 10.59 -38.26
C LYS A 685 7.11 11.21 -37.32
N LEU A 686 7.84 10.38 -36.59
CA LEU A 686 8.81 10.78 -35.60
C LEU A 686 10.16 10.13 -35.85
N TYR A 687 11.23 10.83 -35.45
CA TYR A 687 12.51 10.23 -35.24
C TYR A 687 12.53 9.58 -33.85
N LEU A 688 12.91 8.31 -33.79
CA LEU A 688 12.97 7.52 -32.56
C LEU A 688 14.38 7.02 -32.34
N PRO A 689 15.21 7.71 -31.56
CA PRO A 689 16.53 7.21 -31.17
C PRO A 689 16.42 5.89 -30.39
N ALA A 690 17.47 5.08 -30.44
CA ALA A 690 17.55 3.85 -29.64
C ALA A 690 17.51 4.16 -28.14
N ARG A 691 16.85 3.30 -27.35
CA ARG A 691 16.66 3.47 -25.89
C ARG A 691 16.12 4.85 -25.49
N THR A 692 15.08 5.31 -26.17
CA THR A 692 14.49 6.63 -25.96
C THR A 692 12.97 6.52 -25.74
N ALA A 693 12.45 7.39 -24.91
CA ALA A 693 11.03 7.62 -24.73
C ALA A 693 10.68 9.09 -24.97
N LEU A 694 9.63 9.34 -25.74
CA LEU A 694 9.09 10.66 -26.02
C LEU A 694 7.66 10.77 -25.49
N VAL A 695 7.31 11.90 -24.92
CA VAL A 695 5.93 12.26 -24.64
C VAL A 695 5.61 13.52 -25.42
N LEU A 696 4.57 13.41 -26.27
CA LEU A 696 4.09 14.53 -27.05
C LEU A 696 2.67 14.90 -26.58
N LYS A 697 2.39 16.19 -26.57
CA LYS A 697 1.06 16.72 -26.29
C LYS A 697 0.41 17.19 -27.58
N LYS A 698 -0.82 16.78 -27.82
CA LYS A 698 -1.66 17.31 -28.89
C LYS A 698 -2.04 18.75 -28.56
N ASN A 699 -1.77 19.67 -29.51
CA ASN A 699 -2.07 21.10 -29.37
C ASN A 699 -3.53 21.44 -29.71
#